data_ddbd906da65319e84f8667b16719cd1a
#
_entry.id   ddbd906da65319e84f8667b16719cd1a
#
_cell.length_a   1.000
_cell.length_b   1.000
_cell.length_c   1.000
_cell.angle_alpha   90.00
_cell.angle_beta   90.00
_cell.angle_gamma   90.00
#
_symmetry.space_group_name_H-M   'P 1'
#
loop_
_entity.id
_entity.type
_entity.pdbx_description
1 polymer ?
#
loop_
_entity_poly.entity_id
_entity_poly.type
_entity_poly.pdbx_seq_one_letter_code
_entity_poly.pdbx_strand_id
1 'polypeptide(L)'
;MSKPTLAARLSALMMGAAVAAAGVAGAAPVDPITGAAVAPAAPAPPPAGAHVPTATKVIHPVAFNEETKIRQSLVQVALAREAADLIIRGANVLNVFTLMWMPHMDIVVKGKRIAWVGPTGQWKGQAGTIVDANGLYAVPGFGESHKHIESSLLSPEWEAALVIPMGNTWTSEGSHEFSNVSGPHNVEFWLTPEKHGSPLKIFPALGSATPPSAFEVGGGNYAYHEVAENIKGSLEVQGLDEVMDWPAVSVPSHPGYQRIWEDIQATRDNRGVIDGHGSGLRDQDRINAFAAVGLTSDHETRVAEEAWLKLQAGLFLQLRDDNIEKAVPLFVKNGLKEWDNISLVTDDRNVADSLKQGTMNSHIALAIKMGAPVEAAYAMASLYPARHAHMDSLVGSIAPGRYADVVLVSSLKEVAIKEVFANGQLAAKDGKYLLPVPKIAWPAWATDTIHVGRKLTAKDFEILAPAGKTTVTAAIQAPFYTEPEQKTAMLPVVDGVVQRDPAHDIVKVAIVDRYTGKAKLGKMFFTDMGPKTPNSAVATSVSHDLHNITVIGSSDAAMAVAVNRISEINGGLVLVKDGKVTADMRLEIGGLMTSRPVTDAAASMENLYNKGDELEWIGSPGFPRRVLFAMITCSPFTWRLVVPYPGNPSGLVLLQTGETKPIVW
;
A
#
# COMPACT_ATOMS: atom_id res chain seq x y z
N MET A 1 -3.26 40.45 50.76
CA MET A 1 -4.34 40.65 49.75
C MET A 1 -4.24 39.45 48.77
N SER A 2 -5.01 38.43 49.02
CA SER A 2 -4.99 37.16 48.28
C SER A 2 -5.93 37.25 47.07
N LYS A 3 -5.43 36.87 45.90
CA LYS A 3 -6.27 36.73 44.68
C LYS A 3 -7.10 35.47 44.80
N PRO A 4 -8.39 35.46 44.41
CA PRO A 4 -9.22 34.25 44.43
C PRO A 4 -8.89 33.34 43.24
N THR A 5 -8.91 32.04 43.49
CA THR A 5 -8.61 30.96 42.57
C THR A 5 -9.71 30.74 41.53
N LEU A 6 -9.34 30.20 40.41
CA LEU A 6 -10.14 29.92 39.20
C LEU A 6 -11.44 29.13 39.44
N ALA A 7 -11.58 28.48 40.59
CA ALA A 7 -12.75 27.66 40.95
C ALA A 7 -14.04 28.52 41.24
N ALA A 8 -13.89 29.82 41.50
CA ALA A 8 -15.03 30.68 41.85
C ALA A 8 -15.72 31.33 40.63
N ARG A 9 -15.18 31.11 39.39
CA ARG A 9 -15.79 31.68 38.18
C ARG A 9 -16.62 30.67 37.36
N LEU A 10 -16.58 29.39 37.69
CA LEU A 10 -17.39 28.36 37.02
C LEU A 10 -18.75 28.09 37.68
N SER A 11 -18.96 28.55 38.92
CA SER A 11 -20.26 28.38 39.61
C SER A 11 -21.31 29.46 39.28
N ALA A 12 -20.94 30.52 38.60
CA ALA A 12 -21.87 31.61 38.26
C ALA A 12 -22.52 31.50 36.86
N LEU A 13 -22.10 30.49 36.04
CA LEU A 13 -22.67 30.28 34.70
C LEU A 13 -23.66 29.09 34.63
N MET A 14 -23.90 28.39 35.72
CA MET A 14 -24.81 27.23 35.79
C MET A 14 -26.15 27.52 36.49
N MET A 15 -26.48 28.78 36.84
CA MET A 15 -27.73 29.14 37.49
C MET A 15 -28.72 29.96 36.63
N GLY A 16 -28.59 29.89 35.31
CA GLY A 16 -29.43 30.62 34.37
C GLY A 16 -30.38 29.82 33.48
N ALA A 17 -30.50 28.50 33.67
CA ALA A 17 -31.32 27.67 32.78
C ALA A 17 -32.24 26.68 33.53
N ALA A 18 -32.84 27.09 34.62
CA ALA A 18 -33.76 26.23 35.37
C ALA A 18 -35.04 27.01 35.76
N VAL A 19 -35.81 27.45 34.74
CA VAL A 19 -37.26 27.67 34.89
C VAL A 19 -37.91 27.55 33.51
N ALA A 20 -38.37 26.38 33.15
CA ALA A 20 -39.52 26.06 32.32
C ALA A 20 -39.57 24.55 32.00
N ALA A 21 -39.80 23.73 33.02
CA ALA A 21 -40.25 22.35 32.82
C ALA A 21 -41.26 22.03 33.92
N ALA A 22 -42.47 22.53 33.74
CA ALA A 22 -43.62 22.02 34.48
C ALA A 22 -44.62 21.47 33.47
N GLY A 23 -44.79 20.15 33.52
CA GLY A 23 -45.99 19.50 33.03
C GLY A 23 -45.87 18.74 31.69
N VAL A 24 -45.22 17.55 31.70
CA VAL A 24 -45.71 16.44 30.89
C VAL A 24 -45.56 15.15 31.74
N ALA A 25 -46.72 14.60 32.11
CA ALA A 25 -46.81 13.35 32.82
C ALA A 25 -46.39 12.16 31.93
N GLY A 26 -45.56 11.33 32.51
CA GLY A 26 -45.46 9.87 32.34
C GLY A 26 -45.53 9.28 30.94
N ALA A 27 -44.34 9.04 30.35
CA ALA A 27 -44.14 7.86 29.54
C ALA A 27 -43.08 6.99 30.24
N ALA A 28 -43.44 5.73 30.55
CA ALA A 28 -42.50 4.79 31.12
C ALA A 28 -41.30 4.57 30.20
N PRO A 29 -40.09 4.34 30.76
CA PRO A 29 -38.94 4.01 29.95
C PRO A 29 -39.18 2.66 29.27
N VAL A 30 -39.06 2.65 27.94
CA VAL A 30 -39.11 1.39 27.17
C VAL A 30 -37.84 0.64 27.43
N ASP A 31 -37.98 -0.60 27.88
CA ASP A 31 -36.89 -1.55 28.11
C ASP A 31 -36.11 -1.77 26.77
N PRO A 32 -34.81 -1.46 26.69
CA PRO A 32 -34.02 -1.60 25.48
C PRO A 32 -33.80 -3.07 25.05
N ILE A 33 -34.26 -4.05 25.84
CA ILE A 33 -34.05 -5.48 25.58
C ILE A 33 -35.29 -6.17 24.97
N THR A 34 -36.48 -5.61 25.10
CA THR A 34 -37.73 -6.31 24.69
C THR A 34 -38.36 -5.77 23.41
N GLY A 35 -37.80 -4.74 22.75
CA GLY A 35 -38.14 -4.39 21.36
C GLY A 35 -39.62 -4.10 21.10
N ALA A 36 -40.40 -3.54 22.04
CA ALA A 36 -41.74 -3.05 21.72
C ALA A 36 -41.63 -1.76 20.89
N ALA A 37 -41.91 -1.87 19.59
CA ALA A 37 -41.89 -0.78 18.65
C ALA A 37 -42.93 0.28 19.02
N VAL A 38 -42.47 1.44 19.46
CA VAL A 38 -43.27 2.66 19.37
C VAL A 38 -43.08 3.19 17.95
N ALA A 39 -44.09 3.04 17.11
CA ALA A 39 -44.12 3.74 15.83
C ALA A 39 -43.94 5.24 16.11
N PRO A 40 -43.04 5.94 15.41
CA PRO A 40 -42.96 7.38 15.57
C PRO A 40 -44.33 7.98 15.20
N ALA A 41 -44.98 8.64 16.13
CA ALA A 41 -46.18 9.38 15.85
C ALA A 41 -45.84 10.37 14.73
N ALA A 42 -46.67 10.41 13.68
CA ALA A 42 -46.57 11.45 12.69
C ALA A 42 -46.57 12.81 13.42
N PRO A 43 -45.69 13.77 13.05
CA PRO A 43 -45.67 15.06 13.69
C PRO A 43 -47.07 15.68 13.65
N ALA A 44 -47.60 16.08 14.82
CA ALA A 44 -48.88 16.72 14.91
C ALA A 44 -48.89 17.95 13.97
N PRO A 45 -49.99 18.19 13.25
CA PRO A 45 -50.10 19.39 12.44
C PRO A 45 -49.89 20.62 13.34
N PRO A 46 -49.19 21.66 12.85
CA PRO A 46 -48.92 22.87 13.62
C PRO A 46 -50.27 23.46 14.06
N PRO A 47 -50.33 24.07 15.27
CA PRO A 47 -51.54 24.68 15.77
C PRO A 47 -52.02 25.77 14.79
N ALA A 48 -53.34 25.86 14.57
CA ALA A 48 -53.93 26.85 13.69
C ALA A 48 -53.50 28.26 14.12
N GLY A 49 -52.78 28.99 13.25
CA GLY A 49 -52.19 30.29 13.51
C GLY A 49 -50.71 30.31 13.75
N ALA A 50 -50.00 29.15 13.74
CA ALA A 50 -48.55 29.15 13.75
C ALA A 50 -48.02 29.79 12.46
N HIS A 51 -47.16 30.79 12.59
CA HIS A 51 -46.45 31.40 11.47
C HIS A 51 -45.52 30.32 10.88
N VAL A 52 -45.95 29.71 9.79
CA VAL A 52 -45.06 28.85 9.03
C VAL A 52 -44.04 29.75 8.34
N PRO A 53 -42.75 29.66 8.68
CA PRO A 53 -41.75 30.48 7.98
C PRO A 53 -41.87 30.22 6.48
N THR A 54 -41.96 31.26 5.70
CA THR A 54 -41.91 31.14 4.23
C THR A 54 -40.60 30.48 3.89
N ALA A 55 -40.63 29.38 3.11
CA ALA A 55 -39.43 28.66 2.70
C ALA A 55 -38.42 29.66 2.11
N THR A 56 -37.21 29.67 2.66
CA THR A 56 -36.14 30.54 2.15
C THR A 56 -35.90 30.21 0.69
N LYS A 57 -36.12 31.20 -0.19
CA LYS A 57 -35.88 31.01 -1.63
C LYS A 57 -34.37 30.83 -1.85
N VAL A 58 -33.98 29.72 -2.44
CA VAL A 58 -32.59 29.50 -2.86
C VAL A 58 -32.22 30.55 -3.92
N ILE A 59 -31.27 31.42 -3.61
CA ILE A 59 -30.92 32.56 -4.47
C ILE A 59 -30.12 32.13 -5.69
N HIS A 60 -29.25 31.09 -5.54
CA HIS A 60 -28.40 30.56 -6.59
C HIS A 60 -28.48 29.01 -6.59
N PRO A 61 -29.54 28.42 -7.18
CA PRO A 61 -29.64 26.96 -7.25
C PRO A 61 -28.55 26.39 -8.17
N VAL A 62 -27.88 25.33 -7.72
CA VAL A 62 -26.93 24.56 -8.52
C VAL A 62 -27.52 23.19 -8.86
N ALA A 63 -27.13 22.62 -9.97
CA ALA A 63 -27.46 21.25 -10.29
C ALA A 63 -26.69 20.31 -9.33
N PHE A 64 -27.39 19.30 -8.81
CA PHE A 64 -26.74 18.30 -7.95
C PHE A 64 -25.82 17.39 -8.80
N ASN A 65 -24.63 17.12 -8.29
CA ASN A 65 -23.74 16.12 -8.85
C ASN A 65 -24.25 14.69 -8.57
N GLU A 66 -23.62 13.71 -9.18
CA GLU A 66 -24.05 12.30 -9.06
C GLU A 66 -23.96 11.79 -7.62
N GLU A 67 -22.91 12.11 -6.88
CA GLU A 67 -22.79 11.72 -5.46
C GLU A 67 -23.94 12.26 -4.62
N THR A 68 -24.32 13.51 -4.82
CA THR A 68 -25.47 14.11 -4.12
C THR A 68 -26.78 13.40 -4.48
N LYS A 69 -27.01 13.05 -5.76
CA LYS A 69 -28.20 12.32 -6.20
C LYS A 69 -28.24 10.92 -5.60
N ILE A 70 -27.10 10.22 -5.56
CA ILE A 70 -26.97 8.91 -4.90
C ILE A 70 -27.40 9.04 -3.43
N ARG A 71 -26.87 10.01 -2.69
CA ARG A 71 -27.23 10.21 -1.28
C ARG A 71 -28.70 10.56 -1.07
N GLN A 72 -29.31 11.31 -1.97
CA GLN A 72 -30.76 11.56 -1.95
C GLN A 72 -31.56 10.25 -2.10
N SER A 73 -31.18 9.37 -3.03
CA SER A 73 -31.81 8.04 -3.21
C SER A 73 -31.64 7.17 -1.96
N LEU A 74 -30.42 7.15 -1.36
CA LEU A 74 -30.18 6.39 -0.13
C LEU A 74 -31.12 6.79 1.00
N VAL A 75 -31.40 8.09 1.15
CA VAL A 75 -32.37 8.60 2.16
C VAL A 75 -33.77 8.04 1.86
N GLN A 76 -34.21 8.03 0.61
CA GLN A 76 -35.53 7.50 0.26
C GLN A 76 -35.63 5.98 0.50
N VAL A 77 -34.56 5.23 0.19
CA VAL A 77 -34.48 3.79 0.48
C VAL A 77 -34.47 3.52 1.99
N ALA A 78 -33.67 4.26 2.77
CA ALA A 78 -33.64 4.13 4.22
C ALA A 78 -35.01 4.33 4.87
N LEU A 79 -35.81 5.25 4.32
CA LEU A 79 -37.19 5.53 4.73
C LEU A 79 -38.23 4.60 4.11
N ALA A 80 -37.82 3.55 3.39
CA ALA A 80 -38.67 2.60 2.67
C ALA A 80 -39.62 3.27 1.65
N ARG A 81 -39.25 4.40 1.07
CA ARG A 81 -39.99 5.14 0.04
C ARG A 81 -39.51 4.83 -1.36
N GLU A 82 -38.35 4.24 -1.51
CA GLU A 82 -37.74 3.73 -2.72
C GLU A 82 -37.31 2.28 -2.49
N ALA A 83 -37.35 1.42 -3.52
CA ALA A 83 -36.97 0.03 -3.44
C ALA A 83 -35.43 -0.10 -3.35
N ALA A 84 -34.94 -1.00 -2.52
CA ALA A 84 -33.55 -1.43 -2.48
C ALA A 84 -33.24 -2.40 -3.63
N ASP A 85 -31.96 -2.53 -3.95
CA ASP A 85 -31.50 -3.51 -4.93
C ASP A 85 -31.17 -4.85 -4.28
N LEU A 86 -30.61 -4.83 -3.05
CA LEU A 86 -30.18 -6.02 -2.31
C LEU A 86 -30.48 -5.86 -0.81
N ILE A 87 -30.84 -6.98 -0.17
CA ILE A 87 -30.78 -7.15 1.30
C ILE A 87 -29.89 -8.35 1.60
N ILE A 88 -28.86 -8.15 2.44
CA ILE A 88 -28.14 -9.24 3.12
C ILE A 88 -28.83 -9.42 4.45
N ARG A 89 -29.51 -10.56 4.65
CA ARG A 89 -30.49 -10.76 5.71
C ARG A 89 -29.98 -11.64 6.83
N GLY A 90 -30.20 -11.20 8.09
CA GLY A 90 -30.10 -12.04 9.27
C GLY A 90 -28.68 -12.30 9.75
N ALA A 91 -27.68 -11.55 9.27
CA ALA A 91 -26.27 -11.70 9.67
C ALA A 91 -26.01 -11.19 11.10
N ASN A 92 -24.98 -11.72 11.74
CA ASN A 92 -24.39 -11.10 12.92
C ASN A 92 -23.38 -10.05 12.47
N VAL A 93 -23.73 -8.77 12.55
CA VAL A 93 -22.93 -7.68 11.98
C VAL A 93 -21.94 -7.14 13.02
N LEU A 94 -20.67 -7.03 12.67
CA LEU A 94 -19.68 -6.30 13.47
C LEU A 94 -19.87 -4.80 13.28
N ASN A 95 -20.23 -4.11 14.36
CA ASN A 95 -20.17 -2.65 14.39
C ASN A 95 -18.75 -2.22 14.80
N VAL A 96 -17.93 -1.84 13.83
CA VAL A 96 -16.52 -1.46 14.06
C VAL A 96 -16.35 -0.11 14.76
N PHE A 97 -17.41 0.68 14.91
CA PHE A 97 -17.37 1.95 15.68
C PHE A 97 -17.48 1.70 17.19
N THR A 98 -18.20 0.63 17.58
CA THR A 98 -18.42 0.27 18.98
C THR A 98 -17.67 -1.02 19.38
N LEU A 99 -17.07 -1.71 18.42
CA LEU A 99 -16.46 -3.04 18.57
C LEU A 99 -17.43 -4.07 19.17
N MET A 100 -18.71 -4.00 18.77
CA MET A 100 -19.77 -4.86 19.28
C MET A 100 -20.44 -5.63 18.14
N TRP A 101 -20.81 -6.87 18.44
CA TRP A 101 -21.63 -7.68 17.53
C TRP A 101 -23.10 -7.33 17.66
N MET A 102 -23.76 -7.07 16.53
CA MET A 102 -25.19 -6.85 16.42
C MET A 102 -25.83 -8.10 15.79
N PRO A 103 -26.55 -8.94 16.58
CA PRO A 103 -27.12 -10.18 16.06
C PRO A 103 -28.36 -9.93 15.20
N HIS A 104 -28.56 -10.80 14.22
CA HIS A 104 -29.78 -10.83 13.37
C HIS A 104 -30.10 -9.50 12.70
N MET A 105 -29.15 -8.94 11.95
CA MET A 105 -29.29 -7.67 11.25
C MET A 105 -29.54 -7.87 9.76
N ASP A 106 -30.32 -6.96 9.16
CA ASP A 106 -30.42 -6.80 7.71
C ASP A 106 -29.55 -5.62 7.26
N ILE A 107 -28.81 -5.80 6.15
CA ILE A 107 -28.05 -4.77 5.48
C ILE A 107 -28.77 -4.49 4.15
N VAL A 108 -29.30 -3.27 4.00
CA VAL A 108 -30.07 -2.85 2.84
C VAL A 108 -29.20 -2.00 1.92
N VAL A 109 -29.14 -2.37 0.65
CA VAL A 109 -28.21 -1.79 -0.35
C VAL A 109 -28.97 -1.16 -1.50
N LYS A 110 -28.50 0.01 -1.94
CA LYS A 110 -28.93 0.69 -3.16
C LYS A 110 -27.72 1.04 -4.03
N GLY A 111 -27.70 0.55 -5.26
CA GLY A 111 -26.54 0.66 -6.13
C GLY A 111 -25.29 0.11 -5.46
N LYS A 112 -24.26 0.93 -5.37
CA LYS A 112 -22.98 0.57 -4.74
C LYS A 112 -22.93 0.83 -3.22
N ARG A 113 -24.00 1.36 -2.60
CA ARG A 113 -23.96 1.93 -1.23
C ARG A 113 -24.94 1.25 -0.28
N ILE A 114 -24.58 1.22 1.01
CA ILE A 114 -25.48 0.81 2.09
C ILE A 114 -26.47 1.94 2.36
N ALA A 115 -27.76 1.64 2.32
CA ALA A 115 -28.83 2.59 2.62
C ALA A 115 -29.28 2.49 4.08
N TRP A 116 -29.34 1.25 4.66
CA TRP A 116 -29.86 1.03 5.99
C TRP A 116 -29.25 -0.24 6.62
N VAL A 117 -29.06 -0.23 7.92
CA VAL A 117 -28.63 -1.40 8.73
C VAL A 117 -29.48 -1.41 9.99
N GLY A 118 -30.07 -2.56 10.33
CA GLY A 118 -30.87 -2.70 11.54
C GLY A 118 -31.43 -4.11 11.72
N PRO A 119 -32.24 -4.37 12.78
CA PRO A 119 -32.79 -5.68 13.10
C PRO A 119 -33.57 -6.28 11.95
N THR A 120 -33.40 -7.59 11.73
CA THR A 120 -34.06 -8.34 10.65
C THR A 120 -35.56 -8.11 10.62
N GLY A 121 -36.08 -7.76 9.46
CA GLY A 121 -37.49 -7.48 9.22
C GLY A 121 -38.00 -6.14 9.76
N GLN A 122 -37.17 -5.29 10.35
CA GLN A 122 -37.59 -3.95 10.77
C GLN A 122 -37.78 -3.01 9.57
N TRP A 123 -36.90 -3.05 8.59
CA TRP A 123 -37.08 -2.30 7.35
C TRP A 123 -38.21 -2.90 6.50
N LYS A 124 -39.17 -2.07 6.07
CA LYS A 124 -40.45 -2.51 5.42
C LYS A 124 -40.52 -2.21 3.92
N GLY A 125 -39.42 -1.76 3.32
CA GLY A 125 -39.38 -1.52 1.88
C GLY A 125 -39.31 -2.80 1.05
N GLN A 126 -39.32 -2.62 -0.27
CA GLN A 126 -39.16 -3.70 -1.24
C GLN A 126 -37.70 -3.80 -1.66
N ALA A 127 -37.21 -5.00 -2.00
CA ALA A 127 -35.88 -5.24 -2.51
C ALA A 127 -35.92 -6.18 -3.72
N GLY A 128 -35.02 -5.96 -4.67
CA GLY A 128 -34.88 -6.80 -5.86
C GLY A 128 -34.30 -8.17 -5.53
N THR A 129 -33.28 -8.24 -4.67
CA THR A 129 -32.62 -9.49 -4.27
C THR A 129 -32.55 -9.60 -2.77
N ILE A 130 -32.69 -10.81 -2.24
CA ILE A 130 -32.47 -11.11 -0.81
C ILE A 130 -31.48 -12.27 -0.72
N VAL A 131 -30.39 -12.04 0.01
CA VAL A 131 -29.38 -13.06 0.31
C VAL A 131 -29.51 -13.44 1.78
N ASP A 132 -29.70 -14.73 2.05
CA ASP A 132 -29.79 -15.26 3.42
C ASP A 132 -28.38 -15.41 4.01
N ALA A 133 -28.11 -14.67 5.08
CA ALA A 133 -26.86 -14.71 5.84
C ALA A 133 -27.06 -15.17 7.28
N ASN A 134 -28.18 -15.86 7.59
CA ASN A 134 -28.42 -16.42 8.91
C ASN A 134 -27.29 -17.36 9.34
N GLY A 135 -26.80 -17.19 10.57
CA GLY A 135 -25.70 -17.99 11.10
C GLY A 135 -24.30 -17.55 10.66
N LEU A 136 -24.19 -16.59 9.75
CA LEU A 136 -22.91 -16.00 9.33
C LEU A 136 -22.63 -14.69 10.08
N TYR A 137 -21.35 -14.34 10.13
CA TYR A 137 -20.89 -13.05 10.61
C TYR A 137 -20.63 -12.15 9.40
N ALA A 138 -21.16 -10.93 9.45
CA ALA A 138 -20.90 -9.90 8.45
C ALA A 138 -19.89 -8.90 9.01
N VAL A 139 -18.73 -8.82 8.39
CA VAL A 139 -17.68 -7.85 8.70
C VAL A 139 -17.48 -6.91 7.52
N PRO A 140 -16.96 -5.67 7.73
CA PRO A 140 -16.66 -4.77 6.61
C PRO A 140 -15.69 -5.43 5.63
N GLY A 141 -15.77 -5.03 4.35
CA GLY A 141 -14.75 -5.36 3.39
C GLY A 141 -13.36 -4.94 3.89
N PHE A 142 -12.39 -5.85 3.78
CA PHE A 142 -11.04 -5.57 4.26
C PHE A 142 -10.37 -4.54 3.37
N GLY A 143 -9.45 -3.78 3.96
CA GLY A 143 -8.66 -2.79 3.28
C GLY A 143 -7.27 -2.66 3.89
N GLU A 144 -6.36 -2.24 3.07
CA GLU A 144 -4.96 -2.01 3.42
C GLU A 144 -4.65 -0.53 3.38
N SER A 145 -3.97 0.01 4.41
CA SER A 145 -3.52 1.41 4.41
C SER A 145 -2.15 1.58 3.76
N HIS A 146 -1.51 0.50 3.34
CA HIS A 146 -0.23 0.54 2.63
C HIS A 146 -0.01 -0.75 1.84
N LYS A 147 0.14 -0.61 0.54
CA LYS A 147 0.38 -1.71 -0.39
C LYS A 147 0.98 -1.16 -1.69
N HIS A 148 1.83 -1.98 -2.31
CA HIS A 148 2.30 -1.78 -3.67
C HIS A 148 1.68 -2.88 -4.56
N ILE A 149 0.66 -2.51 -5.35
CA ILE A 149 0.01 -3.46 -6.27
C ILE A 149 1.00 -3.96 -7.32
N GLU A 150 1.95 -3.12 -7.73
CA GLU A 150 3.04 -3.50 -8.66
C GLU A 150 3.80 -4.73 -8.16
N SER A 151 4.02 -4.84 -6.86
CA SER A 151 4.71 -5.97 -6.26
C SER A 151 3.94 -7.29 -6.34
N SER A 152 2.62 -7.23 -6.56
CA SER A 152 1.86 -8.43 -6.93
C SER A 152 2.21 -8.95 -8.33
N LEU A 153 2.81 -8.11 -9.18
CA LEU A 153 3.11 -8.31 -10.59
C LEU A 153 1.85 -8.39 -11.47
N LEU A 154 0.69 -8.05 -10.94
CA LEU A 154 -0.59 -8.01 -11.64
C LEU A 154 -1.00 -6.58 -11.93
N SER A 155 -1.63 -6.36 -13.09
CA SER A 155 -2.33 -5.10 -13.32
C SER A 155 -3.50 -4.93 -12.35
N PRO A 156 -3.91 -3.68 -12.05
CA PRO A 156 -4.88 -3.40 -10.99
C PRO A 156 -6.22 -4.14 -11.15
N GLU A 157 -6.66 -4.37 -12.39
CA GLU A 157 -7.90 -5.12 -12.66
C GLU A 157 -7.76 -6.63 -12.35
N TRP A 158 -6.56 -7.19 -12.49
CA TRP A 158 -6.27 -8.58 -12.11
C TRP A 158 -5.94 -8.70 -10.62
N GLU A 159 -5.41 -7.66 -10.00
CA GLU A 159 -5.28 -7.60 -8.54
C GLU A 159 -6.63 -7.76 -7.85
N ALA A 160 -7.69 -7.11 -8.38
CA ALA A 160 -9.04 -7.30 -7.88
C ALA A 160 -9.47 -8.78 -7.85
N ALA A 161 -9.14 -9.53 -8.91
CA ALA A 161 -9.46 -10.95 -8.99
C ALA A 161 -8.63 -11.81 -8.01
N LEU A 162 -7.45 -11.36 -7.62
CA LEU A 162 -6.61 -12.00 -6.60
C LEU A 162 -7.15 -11.75 -5.19
N VAL A 163 -7.38 -10.49 -4.82
CA VAL A 163 -7.55 -10.12 -3.40
C VAL A 163 -9.00 -10.13 -2.93
N ILE A 164 -9.99 -9.92 -3.81
CA ILE A 164 -11.41 -9.90 -3.41
C ILE A 164 -11.87 -11.25 -2.85
N PRO A 165 -11.50 -12.43 -3.40
CA PRO A 165 -11.80 -13.71 -2.78
C PRO A 165 -11.25 -13.87 -1.35
N MET A 166 -10.24 -13.09 -0.99
CA MET A 166 -9.61 -13.04 0.33
C MET A 166 -10.19 -11.94 1.23
N GLY A 167 -11.25 -11.25 0.77
CA GLY A 167 -12.01 -10.25 1.52
C GLY A 167 -11.59 -8.80 1.33
N ASN A 168 -10.50 -8.52 0.61
CA ASN A 168 -10.06 -7.16 0.36
C ASN A 168 -10.98 -6.49 -0.68
N THR A 169 -11.50 -5.31 -0.38
CA THR A 169 -12.40 -4.54 -1.27
C THR A 169 -11.88 -3.15 -1.60
N TRP A 170 -10.84 -2.72 -0.89
CA TRP A 170 -10.17 -1.45 -1.13
C TRP A 170 -8.70 -1.51 -0.66
N THR A 171 -7.88 -0.60 -1.18
CA THR A 171 -6.48 -0.45 -0.80
C THR A 171 -6.03 1.00 -0.93
N SER A 172 -5.18 1.44 -0.01
CA SER A 172 -4.27 2.55 -0.21
C SER A 172 -3.09 2.05 -1.03
N GLU A 173 -2.86 2.68 -2.18
CA GLU A 173 -1.78 2.32 -3.08
C GLU A 173 -0.60 3.24 -2.86
N GLY A 174 0.53 2.69 -2.41
CA GLY A 174 1.82 3.36 -2.34
C GLY A 174 2.42 3.45 -3.74
N SER A 175 2.07 4.49 -4.48
CA SER A 175 2.21 4.53 -5.93
C SER A 175 3.56 5.06 -6.44
N HIS A 176 4.60 5.07 -5.59
CA HIS A 176 5.90 5.61 -6.00
C HIS A 176 6.59 4.76 -7.06
N GLU A 177 6.37 3.45 -7.12
CA GLU A 177 6.93 2.59 -8.15
C GLU A 177 6.44 3.02 -9.53
N PHE A 178 5.12 3.05 -9.74
CA PHE A 178 4.60 3.45 -11.05
C PHE A 178 4.83 4.93 -11.34
N SER A 179 4.88 5.80 -10.31
CA SER A 179 5.28 7.20 -10.44
C SER A 179 6.70 7.34 -11.00
N ASN A 180 7.63 6.51 -10.54
CA ASN A 180 9.01 6.49 -11.03
C ASN A 180 9.12 6.04 -12.50
N VAL A 181 8.13 5.32 -13.01
CA VAL A 181 8.09 4.85 -14.41
C VAL A 181 7.37 5.83 -15.32
N SER A 182 6.15 6.26 -14.98
CA SER A 182 5.27 7.03 -15.87
C SER A 182 4.97 8.46 -15.41
N GLY A 183 5.52 8.88 -14.26
CA GLY A 183 5.41 10.26 -13.78
C GLY A 183 3.96 10.74 -13.62
N PRO A 184 3.54 11.75 -14.42
CA PRO A 184 2.27 12.43 -14.23
C PRO A 184 1.02 11.57 -14.47
N HIS A 185 1.16 10.40 -15.09
CA HIS A 185 0.04 9.50 -15.38
C HIS A 185 -0.33 8.57 -14.22
N ASN A 186 0.37 8.66 -13.10
CA ASN A 186 0.21 7.78 -11.95
C ASN A 186 -1.24 7.70 -11.43
N VAL A 187 -1.84 8.84 -11.08
CA VAL A 187 -3.23 8.87 -10.55
C VAL A 187 -4.24 8.37 -11.58
N GLU A 188 -4.09 8.77 -12.84
CA GLU A 188 -4.94 8.26 -13.94
C GLU A 188 -4.88 6.75 -14.05
N PHE A 189 -3.68 6.17 -13.93
CA PHE A 189 -3.46 4.74 -13.99
C PHE A 189 -4.27 4.00 -12.93
N TRP A 190 -4.11 4.38 -11.66
CA TRP A 190 -4.74 3.69 -10.53
C TRP A 190 -6.26 3.84 -10.47
N LEU A 191 -6.82 4.96 -10.95
CA LEU A 191 -8.26 5.21 -10.99
C LEU A 191 -8.95 4.62 -12.24
N THR A 192 -8.20 4.19 -13.24
CA THR A 192 -8.75 3.66 -14.50
C THR A 192 -9.54 2.36 -14.31
N PRO A 193 -9.12 1.36 -13.53
CA PRO A 193 -9.86 0.11 -13.41
C PRO A 193 -11.28 0.25 -12.84
N GLU A 194 -11.48 1.13 -11.86
CA GLU A 194 -12.82 1.37 -11.30
C GLU A 194 -13.76 2.01 -12.34
N LYS A 195 -13.26 2.91 -13.18
CA LYS A 195 -14.00 3.52 -14.30
C LYS A 195 -14.43 2.48 -15.34
N HIS A 196 -13.70 1.37 -15.44
CA HIS A 196 -14.01 0.23 -16.32
C HIS A 196 -14.78 -0.90 -15.62
N GLY A 197 -15.20 -0.69 -14.36
CA GLY A 197 -16.07 -1.63 -13.63
C GLY A 197 -15.34 -2.61 -12.71
N SER A 198 -14.05 -2.41 -12.43
CA SER A 198 -13.37 -3.15 -11.35
C SER A 198 -14.06 -2.86 -10.02
N PRO A 199 -14.33 -3.88 -9.21
CA PRO A 199 -14.97 -3.67 -7.90
C PRO A 199 -13.98 -3.28 -6.79
N LEU A 200 -12.67 -3.43 -7.00
CA LEU A 200 -11.64 -3.00 -6.07
C LEU A 200 -11.48 -1.47 -6.14
N LYS A 201 -11.59 -0.82 -5.00
CA LYS A 201 -11.32 0.61 -4.87
C LYS A 201 -9.85 0.82 -4.55
N ILE A 202 -9.17 1.62 -5.36
CA ILE A 202 -7.77 1.95 -5.21
C ILE A 202 -7.69 3.44 -4.90
N PHE A 203 -7.07 3.77 -3.77
CA PHE A 203 -6.83 5.14 -3.32
C PHE A 203 -5.32 5.42 -3.41
N PRO A 204 -4.84 6.02 -4.52
CA PRO A 204 -3.41 6.27 -4.68
C PRO A 204 -2.91 7.33 -3.70
N ALA A 205 -1.74 7.09 -3.13
CA ALA A 205 -0.89 8.07 -2.48
C ALA A 205 0.24 8.46 -3.44
N LEU A 206 0.63 9.72 -3.45
CA LEU A 206 1.61 10.25 -4.39
C LEU A 206 3.04 9.93 -3.93
N GLY A 207 3.87 9.42 -4.81
CA GLY A 207 5.20 8.98 -4.46
C GLY A 207 6.14 10.09 -4.01
N SER A 208 6.45 10.19 -2.71
CA SER A 208 7.50 11.09 -2.19
C SER A 208 8.87 10.73 -2.74
N ALA A 209 9.07 9.44 -2.99
CA ALA A 209 10.28 8.87 -3.57
C ALA A 209 10.26 8.88 -5.12
N THR A 210 9.79 9.97 -5.73
CA THR A 210 9.75 10.15 -7.19
C THR A 210 10.58 11.37 -7.61
N PRO A 211 11.91 11.20 -7.83
CA PRO A 211 12.73 9.99 -7.61
C PRO A 211 13.10 9.76 -6.12
N PRO A 212 13.49 8.54 -5.73
CA PRO A 212 13.90 8.23 -4.35
C PRO A 212 15.18 8.94 -3.92
N SER A 213 16.03 9.32 -4.85
CA SER A 213 17.20 10.16 -4.56
C SER A 213 17.49 11.17 -5.67
N ALA A 214 18.19 12.25 -5.31
CA ALA A 214 18.61 13.29 -6.25
C ALA A 214 19.73 12.84 -7.21
N PHE A 215 20.27 11.64 -7.03
CA PHE A 215 21.46 11.15 -7.76
C PHE A 215 21.14 10.09 -8.81
N GLU A 216 19.88 9.72 -8.97
CA GLU A 216 19.47 8.61 -9.82
C GLU A 216 18.55 9.09 -10.94
N VAL A 217 18.40 8.24 -11.98
CA VAL A 217 17.56 8.51 -13.15
C VAL A 217 16.27 7.72 -13.05
N GLY A 218 15.14 8.41 -13.02
CA GLY A 218 13.79 7.85 -13.06
C GLY A 218 12.98 8.40 -14.24
N GLY A 219 11.79 7.85 -14.45
CA GLY A 219 10.81 8.31 -15.43
C GLY A 219 9.88 9.41 -14.89
N GLY A 220 9.88 9.66 -13.57
CA GLY A 220 9.07 10.67 -12.90
C GLY A 220 9.87 11.62 -12.03
N ASN A 221 9.29 12.79 -11.76
CA ASN A 221 9.79 13.74 -10.77
C ASN A 221 8.61 14.53 -10.19
N TYR A 222 8.39 14.39 -8.89
CA TYR A 222 7.36 15.14 -8.17
C TYR A 222 7.96 16.28 -7.38
N ALA A 223 7.22 17.39 -7.33
CA ALA A 223 7.49 18.58 -6.55
C ALA A 223 6.15 19.19 -6.11
N TYR A 224 6.18 20.36 -5.48
CA TYR A 224 5.01 21.01 -4.89
C TYR A 224 3.77 21.02 -5.79
N HIS A 225 3.92 21.41 -7.06
CA HIS A 225 2.77 21.58 -7.97
C HIS A 225 2.13 20.25 -8.35
N GLU A 226 2.93 19.25 -8.67
CA GLU A 226 2.45 17.91 -9.03
C GLU A 226 1.69 17.29 -7.85
N VAL A 227 2.20 17.43 -6.64
CA VAL A 227 1.53 16.93 -5.42
C VAL A 227 0.24 17.71 -5.13
N ALA A 228 0.31 19.04 -5.12
CA ALA A 228 -0.83 19.89 -4.78
C ALA A 228 -2.01 19.73 -5.74
N GLU A 229 -1.76 19.67 -7.06
CA GLU A 229 -2.82 19.56 -8.07
C GLU A 229 -3.53 18.21 -8.02
N ASN A 230 -2.81 17.13 -7.72
CA ASN A 230 -3.40 15.80 -7.63
C ASN A 230 -4.23 15.59 -6.37
N ILE A 231 -3.85 16.18 -5.22
CA ILE A 231 -4.61 16.05 -3.96
C ILE A 231 -5.81 17.00 -3.95
N LYS A 232 -5.69 18.18 -4.55
CA LYS A 232 -6.67 19.27 -4.43
C LYS A 232 -8.08 18.88 -4.83
N GLY A 233 -8.97 18.79 -3.85
CA GLY A 233 -10.38 18.49 -4.07
C GLY A 233 -10.67 17.05 -4.45
N SER A 234 -9.70 16.18 -4.46
CA SER A 234 -9.88 14.74 -4.66
C SER A 234 -10.36 14.09 -3.36
N LEU A 235 -11.31 13.15 -3.49
CA LEU A 235 -11.69 12.21 -2.42
C LEU A 235 -11.01 10.84 -2.60
N GLU A 236 -10.26 10.66 -3.68
CA GLU A 236 -9.68 9.38 -4.08
C GLU A 236 -8.16 9.36 -3.88
N VAL A 237 -7.49 10.53 -3.91
CA VAL A 237 -6.05 10.66 -3.64
C VAL A 237 -5.86 11.02 -2.17
N GLN A 238 -5.23 10.14 -1.42
CA GLN A 238 -5.15 10.28 0.04
C GLN A 238 -4.08 11.26 0.52
N GLY A 239 -2.95 11.37 -0.19
CA GLY A 239 -1.84 12.22 0.23
C GLY A 239 -0.52 11.82 -0.35
N LEU A 240 0.54 11.95 0.44
CA LEU A 240 1.91 11.60 0.10
C LEU A 240 2.23 10.19 0.61
N ASP A 241 2.68 9.35 -0.29
CA ASP A 241 3.20 8.02 0.00
C ASP A 241 4.52 8.11 0.79
N GLU A 242 4.91 7.02 1.36
CA GLU A 242 6.02 6.85 2.29
C GLU A 242 7.23 7.76 2.05
N VAL A 243 7.48 8.63 3.03
CA VAL A 243 8.67 9.50 3.03
C VAL A 243 9.87 8.68 3.51
N MET A 244 10.70 8.24 2.57
CA MET A 244 11.81 7.33 2.84
C MET A 244 13.20 8.00 2.75
N ASP A 245 13.36 9.16 2.09
CA ASP A 245 14.64 9.88 1.99
C ASP A 245 14.94 10.68 3.26
N TRP A 246 15.28 9.98 4.35
CA TRP A 246 15.60 10.62 5.63
C TRP A 246 16.76 11.61 5.58
N PRO A 247 17.86 11.36 4.83
CA PRO A 247 18.89 12.39 4.61
C PRO A 247 18.33 13.68 4.00
N ALA A 248 17.46 13.59 3.00
CA ALA A 248 16.82 14.77 2.42
C ALA A 248 15.89 15.48 3.40
N VAL A 249 15.21 14.75 4.30
CA VAL A 249 14.38 15.35 5.35
C VAL A 249 15.22 16.04 6.43
N SER A 250 16.31 15.42 6.87
CA SER A 250 17.01 15.81 8.11
C SER A 250 18.25 16.67 7.91
N VAL A 251 18.82 16.73 6.70
CA VAL A 251 20.08 17.45 6.40
C VAL A 251 19.82 18.64 5.48
N PRO A 252 19.81 19.89 5.96
CA PRO A 252 19.47 21.06 5.15
C PRO A 252 20.34 21.30 3.91
N SER A 253 21.58 20.79 3.90
CA SER A 253 22.48 20.88 2.75
C SER A 253 22.31 19.75 1.74
N HIS A 254 21.43 18.79 2.00
CA HIS A 254 21.18 17.67 1.09
C HIS A 254 20.50 18.17 -0.20
N PRO A 255 20.90 17.71 -1.42
CA PRO A 255 20.30 18.17 -2.67
C PRO A 255 18.80 17.93 -2.78
N GLY A 256 18.27 16.88 -2.15
CA GLY A 256 16.84 16.56 -2.11
C GLY A 256 16.03 17.33 -1.05
N TYR A 257 16.68 18.09 -0.16
CA TYR A 257 16.03 18.73 0.99
C TYR A 257 14.86 19.63 0.59
N GLN A 258 15.07 20.54 -0.37
CA GLN A 258 14.04 21.46 -0.81
C GLN A 258 12.83 20.72 -1.38
N ARG A 259 13.05 19.75 -2.27
CA ARG A 259 11.98 18.99 -2.93
C ARG A 259 11.10 18.25 -1.91
N ILE A 260 11.70 17.48 -0.99
CA ILE A 260 10.91 16.66 -0.05
C ILE A 260 10.08 17.53 0.90
N TRP A 261 10.60 18.69 1.32
CA TRP A 261 9.85 19.63 2.14
C TRP A 261 8.75 20.36 1.35
N GLU A 262 8.92 20.58 0.06
CA GLU A 262 7.87 21.08 -0.83
C GLU A 262 6.74 20.05 -0.99
N ASP A 263 7.05 18.75 -1.16
CA ASP A 263 6.07 17.67 -1.22
C ASP A 263 5.27 17.57 0.09
N ILE A 264 5.96 17.62 1.24
CA ILE A 264 5.34 17.63 2.56
C ILE A 264 4.42 18.86 2.73
N GLN A 265 4.89 20.05 2.33
CA GLN A 265 4.09 21.28 2.41
C GLN A 265 2.85 21.20 1.52
N ALA A 266 3.00 20.78 0.26
CA ALA A 266 1.89 20.63 -0.68
C ALA A 266 0.81 19.69 -0.14
N THR A 267 1.21 18.59 0.47
CA THR A 267 0.31 17.61 1.08
C THR A 267 -0.44 18.22 2.25
N ARG A 268 0.25 18.91 3.16
CA ARG A 268 -0.38 19.57 4.32
C ARG A 268 -1.34 20.69 3.92
N ASP A 269 -0.96 21.51 2.94
CA ASP A 269 -1.79 22.60 2.43
C ASP A 269 -3.13 22.09 1.87
N ASN A 270 -3.14 20.86 1.35
CA ASN A 270 -4.31 20.19 0.79
C ASN A 270 -4.95 19.14 1.73
N ARG A 271 -4.52 19.06 3.01
CA ARG A 271 -5.04 18.15 4.04
C ARG A 271 -4.88 16.66 3.72
N GLY A 272 -3.91 16.31 2.91
CA GLY A 272 -3.53 14.92 2.63
C GLY A 272 -2.81 14.28 3.82
N VAL A 273 -2.81 12.96 3.84
CA VAL A 273 -2.01 12.14 4.76
C VAL A 273 -0.55 12.16 4.31
N ILE A 274 0.39 12.06 5.23
CA ILE A 274 1.82 11.95 4.92
C ILE A 274 2.32 10.64 5.54
N ASP A 275 2.43 9.60 4.73
CA ASP A 275 2.92 8.32 5.20
C ASP A 275 4.45 8.30 5.31
N GLY A 276 4.95 7.51 6.24
CA GLY A 276 6.35 7.41 6.56
C GLY A 276 6.94 6.02 6.36
N HIS A 277 8.26 5.99 6.15
CA HIS A 277 9.07 4.78 6.02
C HIS A 277 10.23 4.84 7.02
N GLY A 278 9.97 4.39 8.24
CA GLY A 278 10.85 4.54 9.41
C GLY A 278 11.84 3.40 9.61
N SER A 279 12.46 2.90 8.54
CA SER A 279 13.37 1.76 8.61
C SER A 279 14.58 2.03 9.52
N GLY A 280 14.77 1.21 10.56
CA GLY A 280 15.91 1.31 11.49
C GLY A 280 15.85 2.45 12.50
N LEU A 281 14.71 3.10 12.69
CA LEU A 281 14.49 4.09 13.74
C LEU A 281 14.23 3.41 15.08
N ARG A 282 15.26 3.14 15.85
CA ARG A 282 15.20 2.35 17.08
C ARG A 282 15.44 3.12 18.38
N ASP A 283 15.75 4.39 18.27
CA ASP A 283 15.98 5.25 19.43
C ASP A 283 14.95 6.39 19.49
N GLN A 284 14.74 6.88 20.71
CA GLN A 284 13.71 7.88 20.99
C GLN A 284 13.92 9.19 20.22
N ASP A 285 15.17 9.63 20.06
CA ASP A 285 15.46 10.93 19.42
C ASP A 285 15.11 10.90 17.94
N ARG A 286 15.46 9.80 17.24
CA ARG A 286 15.15 9.62 15.82
C ARG A 286 13.65 9.44 15.59
N ILE A 287 12.96 8.66 16.45
CA ILE A 287 11.52 8.48 16.38
C ILE A 287 10.79 9.82 16.60
N ASN A 288 11.24 10.60 17.59
CA ASN A 288 10.68 11.93 17.84
C ASN A 288 10.94 12.88 16.67
N ALA A 289 12.12 12.86 16.08
CA ALA A 289 12.45 13.67 14.91
C ALA A 289 11.57 13.28 13.70
N PHE A 290 11.37 11.99 13.47
CA PHE A 290 10.52 11.45 12.42
C PHE A 290 9.05 11.90 12.60
N ALA A 291 8.50 11.74 13.79
CA ALA A 291 7.15 12.20 14.10
C ALA A 291 7.02 13.74 14.01
N ALA A 292 8.07 14.49 14.38
CA ALA A 292 8.07 15.95 14.32
C ALA A 292 8.02 16.55 12.91
N VAL A 293 8.39 15.79 11.88
CA VAL A 293 8.18 16.16 10.47
C VAL A 293 6.69 16.30 10.15
N GLY A 294 5.85 15.55 10.87
CA GLY A 294 4.43 15.41 10.62
C GLY A 294 4.10 14.16 9.80
N LEU A 295 5.04 13.21 9.76
CA LEU A 295 4.78 11.86 9.25
C LEU A 295 3.80 11.16 10.18
N THR A 296 2.75 10.58 9.61
CA THR A 296 1.61 10.07 10.39
C THR A 296 1.68 8.58 10.64
N SER A 297 2.45 7.84 9.84
CA SER A 297 2.51 6.37 9.91
C SER A 297 3.93 5.80 9.82
N ASP A 298 4.03 4.50 10.05
CA ASP A 298 5.21 3.69 9.74
C ASP A 298 4.87 2.21 9.57
N HIS A 299 5.39 1.57 8.52
CA HIS A 299 5.25 0.13 8.24
C HIS A 299 6.59 -0.63 8.34
N GLU A 300 7.72 0.06 8.48
CA GLU A 300 9.08 -0.50 8.45
C GLU A 300 9.65 -0.86 9.83
N THR A 301 8.79 -1.26 10.74
CA THR A 301 9.19 -1.74 12.07
C THR A 301 9.72 -3.17 12.00
N ARG A 302 10.88 -3.46 12.59
CA ARG A 302 11.53 -4.80 12.54
C ARG A 302 11.58 -5.52 13.87
N VAL A 303 11.45 -4.81 14.98
CA VAL A 303 11.47 -5.37 16.34
C VAL A 303 10.31 -4.82 17.17
N ALA A 304 9.87 -5.60 18.16
CA ALA A 304 8.68 -5.27 18.95
C ALA A 304 8.83 -3.98 19.77
N GLU A 305 10.01 -3.76 20.32
CA GLU A 305 10.33 -2.55 21.11
C GLU A 305 10.27 -1.28 20.28
N GLU A 306 10.72 -1.35 19.03
CA GLU A 306 10.62 -0.27 18.06
C GLU A 306 9.14 0.06 17.78
N ALA A 307 8.29 -0.96 17.56
CA ALA A 307 6.86 -0.78 17.39
C ALA A 307 6.23 -0.05 18.58
N TRP A 308 6.60 -0.44 19.79
CA TRP A 308 6.09 0.17 21.01
C TRP A 308 6.47 1.65 21.14
N LEU A 309 7.74 1.99 20.87
CA LEU A 309 8.22 3.38 20.91
C LEU A 309 7.53 4.26 19.85
N LYS A 310 7.36 3.75 18.62
CA LYS A 310 6.68 4.45 17.54
C LYS A 310 5.20 4.70 17.87
N LEU A 311 4.51 3.70 18.43
CA LEU A 311 3.13 3.85 18.89
C LEU A 311 3.02 4.91 20.01
N GLN A 312 3.95 4.92 20.97
CA GLN A 312 4.00 5.94 22.03
C GLN A 312 4.32 7.34 21.51
N ALA A 313 5.01 7.47 20.39
CA ALA A 313 5.25 8.72 19.71
C ALA A 313 4.03 9.24 18.90
N GLY A 314 2.94 8.47 18.87
CA GLY A 314 1.69 8.82 18.18
C GLY A 314 1.65 8.45 16.70
N LEU A 315 2.59 7.64 16.22
CA LEU A 315 2.57 7.12 14.85
C LEU A 315 1.49 6.05 14.69
N PHE A 316 0.81 6.07 13.56
CA PHE A 316 -0.08 4.99 13.13
C PHE A 316 0.78 3.83 12.62
N LEU A 317 0.69 2.67 13.28
CA LEU A 317 1.49 1.51 12.91
C LEU A 317 0.78 0.65 11.86
N GLN A 318 1.48 0.38 10.78
CA GLN A 318 1.03 -0.49 9.69
C GLN A 318 1.83 -1.80 9.78
N LEU A 319 1.24 -2.82 10.42
CA LEU A 319 1.92 -4.06 10.75
C LEU A 319 1.88 -5.06 9.60
N ARG A 320 3.07 -5.50 9.18
CA ARG A 320 3.29 -6.60 8.23
C ARG A 320 3.35 -7.93 8.98
N ASP A 321 3.29 -9.07 8.28
CA ASP A 321 3.25 -10.42 8.89
C ASP A 321 4.34 -10.66 9.95
N ASP A 322 5.61 -10.39 9.64
CA ASP A 322 6.72 -10.58 10.58
C ASP A 322 6.67 -9.62 11.79
N ASN A 323 6.02 -8.48 11.63
CA ASN A 323 5.82 -7.49 12.69
C ASN A 323 4.63 -7.85 13.59
N ILE A 324 3.55 -8.40 13.03
CA ILE A 324 2.39 -8.88 13.77
C ILE A 324 2.84 -9.90 14.82
N GLU A 325 3.66 -10.88 14.41
CA GLU A 325 4.16 -11.93 15.32
C GLU A 325 5.00 -11.40 16.49
N LYS A 326 5.69 -10.28 16.29
CA LYS A 326 6.57 -9.68 17.30
C LYS A 326 5.86 -8.61 18.13
N ALA A 327 5.14 -7.70 17.49
CA ALA A 327 4.59 -6.52 18.13
C ALA A 327 3.31 -6.81 18.92
N VAL A 328 2.38 -7.58 18.34
CA VAL A 328 1.08 -7.85 18.99
C VAL A 328 1.23 -8.51 20.37
N PRO A 329 2.08 -9.55 20.58
CA PRO A 329 2.31 -10.10 21.91
C PRO A 329 2.86 -9.09 22.91
N LEU A 330 3.73 -8.17 22.48
CA LEU A 330 4.26 -7.10 23.32
C LEU A 330 3.16 -6.10 23.71
N PHE A 331 2.30 -5.72 22.76
CA PHE A 331 1.18 -4.81 23.03
C PHE A 331 0.21 -5.41 24.05
N VAL A 332 -0.13 -6.68 23.90
CA VAL A 332 -0.96 -7.42 24.86
C VAL A 332 -0.29 -7.48 26.25
N LYS A 333 1.00 -7.82 26.31
CA LYS A 333 1.80 -7.86 27.54
C LYS A 333 1.84 -6.51 28.25
N ASN A 334 1.97 -5.42 27.51
CA ASN A 334 1.99 -4.05 28.02
C ASN A 334 0.59 -3.52 28.37
N GLY A 335 -0.47 -4.30 28.10
CA GLY A 335 -1.85 -3.94 28.42
C GLY A 335 -2.44 -2.86 27.54
N LEU A 336 -2.06 -2.83 26.26
CA LEU A 336 -2.66 -1.90 25.27
C LEU A 336 -4.19 -2.01 25.30
N LYS A 337 -4.88 -0.89 25.48
CA LYS A 337 -6.34 -0.83 25.55
C LYS A 337 -6.96 -0.45 24.22
N GLU A 338 -6.40 0.57 23.56
CA GLU A 338 -6.89 1.11 22.30
C GLU A 338 -5.99 0.64 21.15
N TRP A 339 -6.61 0.06 20.12
CA TRP A 339 -5.93 -0.52 18.96
C TRP A 339 -6.10 0.32 17.70
N ASP A 340 -6.73 1.49 17.82
CA ASP A 340 -7.17 2.33 16.72
C ASP A 340 -6.04 3.06 15.97
N ASN A 341 -4.84 3.09 16.55
CA ASN A 341 -3.62 3.56 15.89
C ASN A 341 -2.79 2.41 15.26
N ILE A 342 -3.43 1.31 14.92
CA ILE A 342 -2.78 0.14 14.32
C ILE A 342 -3.61 -0.36 13.15
N SER A 343 -2.94 -0.66 12.04
CA SER A 343 -3.51 -1.41 10.92
C SER A 343 -2.67 -2.63 10.56
N LEU A 344 -3.23 -3.48 9.72
CA LEU A 344 -2.56 -4.62 9.10
C LEU A 344 -2.34 -4.29 7.63
N VAL A 345 -1.17 -4.65 7.09
CA VAL A 345 -0.81 -4.38 5.69
C VAL A 345 0.02 -5.52 5.12
N THR A 346 -0.04 -5.72 3.79
CA THR A 346 0.80 -6.71 3.12
C THR A 346 2.07 -6.11 2.54
N ASP A 347 2.04 -4.82 2.19
CA ASP A 347 3.15 -4.14 1.55
C ASP A 347 3.57 -4.87 0.24
N ASP A 348 4.85 -5.17 0.04
CA ASP A 348 5.37 -5.92 -1.09
C ASP A 348 5.06 -7.41 -1.02
N ARG A 349 4.08 -7.87 -1.78
CA ARG A 349 3.73 -9.31 -1.85
C ARG A 349 3.33 -9.71 -3.27
N ASN A 350 4.08 -10.66 -3.86
CA ASN A 350 3.78 -11.13 -5.20
C ASN A 350 2.59 -12.11 -5.27
N VAL A 351 2.10 -12.34 -6.47
CA VAL A 351 0.91 -13.18 -6.74
C VAL A 351 1.03 -14.60 -6.23
N ALA A 352 2.19 -15.25 -6.37
CA ALA A 352 2.38 -16.63 -5.94
C ALA A 352 2.39 -16.75 -4.40
N ASP A 353 3.04 -15.81 -3.73
CA ASP A 353 3.05 -15.75 -2.26
C ASP A 353 1.67 -15.37 -1.71
N SER A 354 0.93 -14.47 -2.36
CA SER A 354 -0.44 -14.09 -1.98
C SER A 354 -1.40 -15.28 -2.07
N LEU A 355 -1.35 -16.07 -3.14
CA LEU A 355 -2.18 -17.27 -3.27
C LEU A 355 -1.85 -18.34 -2.21
N LYS A 356 -0.58 -18.46 -1.82
CA LYS A 356 -0.12 -19.47 -0.87
C LYS A 356 -0.35 -19.06 0.59
N GLN A 357 -0.15 -17.79 0.91
CA GLN A 357 -0.11 -17.29 2.29
C GLN A 357 -1.38 -16.52 2.67
N GLY A 358 -2.19 -16.11 1.69
CA GLY A 358 -3.30 -15.18 1.88
C GLY A 358 -2.85 -13.72 1.83
N THR A 359 -3.78 -12.83 2.10
CA THR A 359 -3.56 -11.38 2.23
C THR A 359 -4.11 -10.90 3.57
N MET A 360 -5.01 -9.92 3.62
CA MET A 360 -5.58 -9.40 4.88
C MET A 360 -6.30 -10.47 5.72
N ASN A 361 -6.93 -11.47 5.09
CA ASN A 361 -7.54 -12.58 5.82
C ASN A 361 -6.53 -13.33 6.70
N SER A 362 -5.33 -13.57 6.19
CA SER A 362 -4.27 -14.24 6.95
C SER A 362 -3.68 -13.34 8.04
N HIS A 363 -3.56 -12.03 7.79
CA HIS A 363 -3.06 -11.07 8.79
C HIS A 363 -4.04 -10.88 9.94
N ILE A 364 -5.35 -10.81 9.67
CA ILE A 364 -6.39 -10.78 10.73
C ILE A 364 -6.29 -12.04 11.58
N ALA A 365 -6.26 -13.22 10.95
CA ALA A 365 -6.15 -14.49 11.67
C ALA A 365 -4.85 -14.56 12.50
N LEU A 366 -3.73 -14.07 11.97
CA LEU A 366 -2.45 -14.01 12.65
C LEU A 366 -2.51 -13.05 13.85
N ALA A 367 -3.06 -11.85 13.70
CA ALA A 367 -3.21 -10.88 14.78
C ALA A 367 -4.05 -11.45 15.94
N ILE A 368 -5.17 -12.12 15.63
CA ILE A 368 -6.02 -12.81 16.62
C ILE A 368 -5.22 -13.93 17.31
N LYS A 369 -4.50 -14.74 16.56
CA LYS A 369 -3.64 -15.80 17.09
C LYS A 369 -2.56 -15.26 18.03
N MET A 370 -2.02 -14.09 17.75
CA MET A 370 -1.01 -13.41 18.58
C MET A 370 -1.61 -12.70 19.79
N GLY A 371 -2.93 -12.65 19.94
CA GLY A 371 -3.64 -12.16 21.13
C GLY A 371 -4.35 -10.82 20.96
N ALA A 372 -4.44 -10.26 19.77
CA ALA A 372 -5.28 -9.10 19.52
C ALA A 372 -6.77 -9.45 19.75
N PRO A 373 -7.59 -8.53 20.32
CA PRO A 373 -9.03 -8.75 20.41
C PRO A 373 -9.63 -8.97 19.01
N VAL A 374 -10.56 -9.91 18.90
CA VAL A 374 -11.14 -10.31 17.60
C VAL A 374 -11.71 -9.10 16.86
N GLU A 375 -12.55 -8.32 17.53
CA GLU A 375 -13.21 -7.14 16.96
C GLU A 375 -12.21 -6.08 16.54
N ALA A 376 -11.15 -5.88 17.33
CA ALA A 376 -10.07 -4.94 16.99
C ALA A 376 -9.26 -5.43 15.77
N ALA A 377 -8.99 -6.73 15.66
CA ALA A 377 -8.26 -7.28 14.51
C ALA A 377 -9.00 -7.03 13.18
N TYR A 378 -10.34 -7.17 13.18
CA TYR A 378 -11.14 -6.80 12.02
C TYR A 378 -11.16 -5.28 11.78
N ALA A 379 -11.20 -4.47 12.83
CA ALA A 379 -11.15 -3.01 12.72
C ALA A 379 -9.77 -2.51 12.20
N MET A 380 -8.67 -3.18 12.59
CA MET A 380 -7.31 -2.94 12.06
C MET A 380 -7.18 -3.25 10.56
N ALA A 381 -8.09 -4.03 10.01
CA ALA A 381 -8.16 -4.34 8.58
C ALA A 381 -9.35 -3.66 7.88
N SER A 382 -9.98 -2.66 8.49
CA SER A 382 -11.15 -2.01 7.87
C SER A 382 -11.29 -0.54 8.29
N LEU A 383 -11.84 -0.25 9.48
CA LEU A 383 -12.13 1.13 9.89
C LEU A 383 -10.86 1.94 10.21
N TYR A 384 -9.89 1.36 10.89
CA TYR A 384 -8.72 2.11 11.34
C TYR A 384 -7.84 2.56 10.16
N PRO A 385 -7.49 1.68 9.19
CA PRO A 385 -6.81 2.13 7.97
C PRO A 385 -7.65 3.13 7.16
N ALA A 386 -9.00 2.99 7.10
CA ALA A 386 -9.85 3.95 6.40
C ALA A 386 -9.85 5.34 7.07
N ARG A 387 -9.81 5.40 8.41
CA ARG A 387 -9.66 6.67 9.14
C ARG A 387 -8.30 7.30 8.92
N HIS A 388 -7.24 6.51 8.96
CA HIS A 388 -5.90 6.99 8.68
C HIS A 388 -5.81 7.62 7.29
N ALA A 389 -6.36 6.95 6.27
CA ALA A 389 -6.39 7.44 4.89
C ALA A 389 -7.44 8.54 4.62
N HIS A 390 -8.21 8.98 5.61
CA HIS A 390 -9.35 9.92 5.49
C HIS A 390 -10.48 9.40 4.57
N MET A 391 -10.60 8.08 4.40
CA MET A 391 -11.58 7.41 3.52
C MET A 391 -12.75 6.77 4.28
N ASP A 392 -12.85 6.93 5.60
CA ASP A 392 -13.86 6.27 6.44
C ASP A 392 -15.30 6.73 6.20
N SER A 393 -15.49 7.81 5.45
CA SER A 393 -16.80 8.19 4.93
C SER A 393 -17.27 7.36 3.73
N LEU A 394 -16.35 6.60 3.10
CA LEU A 394 -16.56 5.81 1.90
C LEU A 394 -16.47 4.29 2.17
N VAL A 395 -15.43 3.85 2.88
CA VAL A 395 -15.06 2.44 3.08
C VAL A 395 -14.83 2.12 4.56
N GLY A 396 -14.52 0.86 4.86
CA GLY A 396 -14.05 0.39 6.17
C GLY A 396 -15.16 0.11 7.20
N SER A 397 -16.45 0.26 6.88
CA SER A 397 -17.52 -0.04 7.83
C SER A 397 -18.84 -0.45 7.17
N ILE A 398 -19.61 -1.30 7.83
CA ILE A 398 -20.99 -1.62 7.45
C ILE A 398 -21.90 -0.54 8.05
N ALA A 399 -22.04 0.58 7.34
CA ALA A 399 -22.84 1.72 7.82
C ALA A 399 -23.50 2.48 6.63
N PRO A 400 -24.65 3.12 6.85
CA PRO A 400 -25.32 3.86 5.79
C PRO A 400 -24.42 4.91 5.14
N GLY A 401 -24.51 5.02 3.82
CA GLY A 401 -23.74 5.95 2.99
C GLY A 401 -22.38 5.42 2.53
N ARG A 402 -21.85 4.36 3.13
CA ARG A 402 -20.57 3.71 2.74
C ARG A 402 -20.80 2.77 1.56
N TYR A 403 -19.72 2.41 0.87
CA TYR A 403 -19.79 1.33 -0.11
C TYR A 403 -20.34 0.06 0.52
N ALA A 404 -21.15 -0.68 -0.21
CA ALA A 404 -21.69 -1.95 0.23
C ALA A 404 -20.65 -3.06 0.04
N ASP A 405 -19.62 -2.98 0.87
CA ASP A 405 -18.48 -3.90 0.94
C ASP A 405 -18.65 -4.74 2.20
N VAL A 406 -19.04 -5.99 2.03
CA VAL A 406 -19.37 -6.89 3.13
C VAL A 406 -18.72 -8.24 2.91
N VAL A 407 -18.01 -8.73 3.92
CA VAL A 407 -17.46 -10.09 3.93
C VAL A 407 -18.28 -10.94 4.89
N LEU A 408 -18.85 -12.00 4.38
CA LEU A 408 -19.55 -13.01 5.18
C LEU A 408 -18.58 -14.13 5.55
N VAL A 409 -18.37 -14.33 6.85
CA VAL A 409 -17.48 -15.36 7.38
C VAL A 409 -18.24 -16.35 8.27
N SER A 410 -17.84 -17.63 8.24
CA SER A 410 -18.39 -18.68 9.10
C SER A 410 -17.57 -18.92 10.35
N SER A 411 -16.33 -18.48 10.40
CA SER A 411 -15.45 -18.48 11.55
C SER A 411 -14.68 -17.18 11.64
N LEU A 412 -14.66 -16.58 12.83
CA LEU A 412 -14.00 -15.31 13.08
C LEU A 412 -12.49 -15.44 13.29
N LYS A 413 -12.03 -16.52 13.92
CA LYS A 413 -10.62 -16.71 14.24
C LYS A 413 -9.79 -17.15 13.05
N GLU A 414 -10.36 -18.01 12.22
CA GLU A 414 -9.72 -18.51 11.00
C GLU A 414 -10.06 -17.64 9.78
N VAL A 415 -10.90 -16.61 9.94
CA VAL A 415 -11.40 -15.75 8.87
C VAL A 415 -11.91 -16.58 7.69
N ALA A 416 -12.80 -17.55 7.99
CA ALA A 416 -13.32 -18.49 6.99
C ALA A 416 -14.38 -17.83 6.11
N ILE A 417 -13.93 -17.19 5.02
CA ILE A 417 -14.74 -16.41 4.09
C ILE A 417 -15.68 -17.32 3.30
N LYS A 418 -16.96 -16.97 3.24
CA LYS A 418 -18.01 -17.61 2.44
C LYS A 418 -18.39 -16.80 1.22
N GLU A 419 -18.69 -15.55 1.41
CA GLU A 419 -19.10 -14.63 0.34
C GLU A 419 -18.46 -13.25 0.57
N VAL A 420 -18.13 -12.57 -0.52
CA VAL A 420 -17.65 -11.19 -0.51
C VAL A 420 -18.54 -10.37 -1.43
N PHE A 421 -19.16 -9.36 -0.85
CA PHE A 421 -19.87 -8.32 -1.59
C PHE A 421 -18.93 -7.12 -1.73
N ALA A 422 -18.73 -6.66 -2.95
CA ALA A 422 -18.01 -5.45 -3.27
C ALA A 422 -18.89 -4.54 -4.13
N ASN A 423 -19.02 -3.28 -3.77
CA ASN A 423 -19.92 -2.35 -4.45
C ASN A 423 -21.38 -2.86 -4.54
N GLY A 424 -21.85 -3.61 -3.51
CA GLY A 424 -23.20 -4.17 -3.48
C GLY A 424 -23.44 -5.37 -4.40
N GLN A 425 -22.41 -5.92 -5.02
CA GLN A 425 -22.47 -7.10 -5.88
C GLN A 425 -21.77 -8.29 -5.23
N LEU A 426 -22.30 -9.49 -5.39
CA LEU A 426 -21.60 -10.71 -4.98
C LEU A 426 -20.37 -10.90 -5.88
N ALA A 427 -19.20 -10.51 -5.36
CA ALA A 427 -17.95 -10.47 -6.10
C ALA A 427 -17.13 -11.74 -5.96
N ALA A 428 -17.25 -12.44 -4.81
CA ALA A 428 -16.61 -13.75 -4.63
C ALA A 428 -17.44 -14.68 -3.74
N LYS A 429 -17.29 -15.97 -3.96
CA LYS A 429 -17.93 -17.03 -3.18
C LYS A 429 -17.01 -18.24 -3.06
N ASP A 430 -16.85 -18.78 -1.85
CA ASP A 430 -16.03 -19.95 -1.54
C ASP A 430 -14.63 -19.87 -2.20
N GLY A 431 -13.96 -18.72 -2.07
CA GLY A 431 -12.62 -18.45 -2.58
C GLY A 431 -12.53 -18.22 -4.09
N LYS A 432 -13.65 -18.12 -4.82
CA LYS A 432 -13.67 -17.89 -6.27
C LYS A 432 -14.17 -16.50 -6.60
N TYR A 433 -13.44 -15.75 -7.42
CA TYR A 433 -13.87 -14.50 -8.00
C TYR A 433 -14.96 -14.75 -9.04
N LEU A 434 -16.03 -13.96 -9.04
CA LEU A 434 -17.23 -14.20 -9.84
C LEU A 434 -17.52 -13.13 -10.90
N LEU A 435 -16.95 -11.93 -10.75
CA LEU A 435 -17.21 -10.82 -11.67
C LEU A 435 -16.28 -10.89 -12.89
N PRO A 436 -16.67 -10.33 -14.02
CA PRO A 436 -15.78 -10.22 -15.16
C PRO A 436 -14.62 -9.27 -14.83
N VAL A 437 -13.39 -9.65 -15.20
CA VAL A 437 -12.24 -8.74 -15.15
C VAL A 437 -12.33 -7.79 -16.35
N PRO A 438 -12.33 -6.46 -16.14
CA PRO A 438 -12.43 -5.50 -17.23
C PRO A 438 -11.23 -5.63 -18.17
N LYS A 439 -11.47 -5.48 -19.47
CA LYS A 439 -10.40 -5.42 -20.46
C LYS A 439 -10.00 -3.97 -20.66
N ILE A 440 -8.83 -3.61 -20.22
CA ILE A 440 -8.28 -2.25 -20.34
C ILE A 440 -7.23 -2.23 -21.44
N ALA A 441 -7.41 -1.34 -22.42
CA ALA A 441 -6.39 -1.06 -23.42
C ALA A 441 -5.44 0.02 -22.85
N TRP A 442 -4.42 -0.41 -22.13
CA TRP A 442 -3.45 0.50 -21.53
C TRP A 442 -2.71 1.31 -22.61
N PRO A 443 -2.56 2.63 -22.45
CA PRO A 443 -1.91 3.48 -23.43
C PRO A 443 -0.38 3.28 -23.47
N ALA A 444 0.27 3.84 -24.49
CA ALA A 444 1.70 3.67 -24.72
C ALA A 444 2.57 4.15 -23.53
N TRP A 445 2.16 5.22 -22.84
CA TRP A 445 2.90 5.68 -21.67
C TRP A 445 2.95 4.64 -20.53
N ALA A 446 2.02 3.67 -20.50
CA ALA A 446 2.04 2.56 -19.55
C ALA A 446 2.70 1.30 -20.12
N THR A 447 2.75 1.13 -21.44
CA THR A 447 3.17 -0.13 -22.07
C THR A 447 4.43 -0.04 -22.91
N ASP A 448 4.98 1.14 -23.14
CA ASP A 448 6.25 1.36 -23.85
C ASP A 448 7.22 2.11 -22.93
N THR A 449 7.83 1.38 -22.00
CA THR A 449 8.60 1.99 -20.90
C THR A 449 10.03 1.46 -20.80
N ILE A 450 10.50 0.64 -21.75
CA ILE A 450 11.84 0.06 -21.74
C ILE A 450 12.67 0.57 -22.92
N HIS A 451 13.45 1.62 -22.70
CA HIS A 451 14.23 2.31 -23.72
C HIS A 451 15.74 2.23 -23.43
N VAL A 452 16.36 1.06 -23.58
CA VAL A 452 17.81 0.89 -23.38
C VAL A 452 18.61 1.57 -24.53
N GLY A 453 18.03 1.66 -25.73
CA GLY A 453 18.59 2.39 -26.88
C GLY A 453 19.40 1.51 -27.83
N ARG A 454 20.04 0.45 -27.38
CA ARG A 454 20.75 -0.54 -28.21
C ARG A 454 20.87 -1.88 -27.53
N LYS A 455 21.19 -2.89 -28.33
CA LYS A 455 21.60 -4.21 -27.79
C LYS A 455 22.92 -4.08 -27.05
N LEU A 456 22.99 -4.64 -25.83
CA LEU A 456 24.19 -4.65 -25.00
C LEU A 456 25.03 -5.91 -25.30
N THR A 457 26.33 -5.79 -25.07
CA THR A 457 27.33 -6.85 -25.22
C THR A 457 28.04 -7.10 -23.90
N ALA A 458 28.79 -8.18 -23.77
CA ALA A 458 29.61 -8.46 -22.57
C ALA A 458 30.53 -7.27 -22.21
N LYS A 459 31.05 -6.57 -23.22
CA LYS A 459 31.94 -5.41 -23.03
C LYS A 459 31.30 -4.27 -22.25
N ASP A 460 30.00 -4.08 -22.37
CA ASP A 460 29.27 -3.02 -21.64
C ASP A 460 29.29 -3.24 -20.12
N PHE A 461 29.47 -4.48 -19.67
CA PHE A 461 29.51 -4.88 -18.27
C PHE A 461 30.91 -4.96 -17.69
N GLU A 462 31.96 -4.74 -18.47
CA GLU A 462 33.34 -4.72 -17.99
C GLU A 462 33.56 -3.56 -17.00
N ILE A 463 34.28 -3.85 -15.90
CA ILE A 463 34.82 -2.85 -14.97
C ILE A 463 36.32 -2.79 -15.28
N LEU A 464 36.77 -1.64 -15.78
CA LEU A 464 38.16 -1.45 -16.19
C LEU A 464 39.05 -1.14 -14.99
N ALA A 465 40.21 -1.73 -14.93
CA ALA A 465 41.24 -1.42 -13.95
C ALA A 465 42.03 -0.16 -14.34
N PRO A 466 42.61 0.56 -13.35
CA PRO A 466 43.62 1.54 -13.66
C PRO A 466 44.80 0.94 -14.43
N ALA A 467 45.35 1.70 -15.37
CA ALA A 467 46.41 1.23 -16.28
C ALA A 467 47.59 0.58 -15.53
N GLY A 468 48.07 -0.55 -16.04
CA GLY A 468 49.24 -1.26 -15.51
C GLY A 468 49.01 -2.07 -14.24
N LYS A 469 47.80 -2.16 -13.74
CA LYS A 469 47.44 -2.99 -12.57
C LYS A 469 47.17 -4.44 -13.00
N THR A 470 47.71 -5.40 -12.24
CA THR A 470 47.40 -6.83 -12.34
C THR A 470 46.41 -7.28 -11.25
N THR A 471 46.30 -6.47 -10.19
CA THR A 471 45.32 -6.59 -9.11
C THR A 471 44.85 -5.20 -8.69
N VAL A 472 43.64 -5.10 -8.20
CA VAL A 472 43.05 -3.86 -7.67
C VAL A 472 42.31 -4.14 -6.38
N THR A 473 42.19 -3.12 -5.54
CA THR A 473 41.20 -3.13 -4.45
C THR A 473 39.86 -2.75 -5.04
N ALA A 474 38.83 -3.54 -4.80
CA ALA A 474 37.46 -3.27 -5.21
C ALA A 474 36.55 -3.01 -4.02
N ALA A 475 35.64 -2.06 -4.14
CA ALA A 475 34.52 -1.89 -3.22
C ALA A 475 33.51 -3.03 -3.44
N ILE A 476 33.12 -3.69 -2.35
CA ILE A 476 32.16 -4.79 -2.38
C ILE A 476 30.94 -4.36 -1.57
N GLN A 477 29.77 -4.40 -2.17
CA GLN A 477 28.50 -4.15 -1.49
C GLN A 477 27.89 -5.48 -1.03
N ALA A 478 27.20 -5.48 0.11
CA ALA A 478 26.37 -6.58 0.59
C ALA A 478 24.88 -6.21 0.46
N PRO A 479 23.97 -7.20 0.47
CA PRO A 479 22.55 -6.92 0.41
C PRO A 479 22.05 -6.07 1.58
N PHE A 480 20.99 -5.43 1.31
CA PHE A 480 20.14 -4.45 1.91
C PHE A 480 19.97 -4.40 3.43
N TYR A 481 20.04 -5.49 4.14
CA TYR A 481 19.63 -5.58 5.55
C TYR A 481 20.76 -5.74 6.54
N THR A 482 21.99 -5.72 6.05
CA THR A 482 23.16 -5.64 6.91
C THR A 482 23.62 -4.19 6.93
N GLU A 483 23.99 -3.66 8.10
CA GLU A 483 24.70 -2.38 8.22
C GLU A 483 25.71 -2.29 7.09
N PRO A 484 25.65 -1.28 6.21
CA PRO A 484 26.50 -1.23 5.04
C PRO A 484 27.93 -0.88 5.44
N GLU A 485 28.66 -1.85 5.98
CA GLU A 485 30.10 -1.76 5.97
C GLU A 485 30.55 -1.93 4.52
N GLN A 486 31.19 -0.91 3.98
CA GLN A 486 31.84 -1.02 2.69
C GLN A 486 32.97 -2.04 2.82
N LYS A 487 32.67 -3.27 2.44
CA LYS A 487 33.68 -4.32 2.32
C LYS A 487 34.59 -4.01 1.14
N THR A 488 35.81 -4.47 1.20
CA THR A 488 36.76 -4.41 0.09
C THR A 488 37.39 -5.77 -0.16
N ALA A 489 37.74 -6.04 -1.40
CA ALA A 489 38.49 -7.24 -1.77
C ALA A 489 39.58 -6.92 -2.79
N MET A 490 40.65 -7.70 -2.77
CA MET A 490 41.66 -7.69 -3.82
C MET A 490 41.20 -8.58 -4.97
N LEU A 491 40.97 -7.98 -6.14
CA LEU A 491 40.49 -8.70 -7.32
C LEU A 491 41.56 -8.71 -8.41
N PRO A 492 41.72 -9.83 -9.15
CA PRO A 492 42.66 -9.92 -10.25
C PRO A 492 42.19 -9.14 -11.46
N VAL A 493 43.14 -8.68 -12.28
CA VAL A 493 42.91 -7.98 -13.54
C VAL A 493 43.43 -8.85 -14.69
N VAL A 494 42.58 -9.12 -15.66
CA VAL A 494 42.92 -9.83 -16.90
C VAL A 494 42.56 -8.95 -18.08
N ASP A 495 43.49 -8.70 -18.97
CA ASP A 495 43.32 -7.84 -20.14
C ASP A 495 42.73 -6.44 -19.82
N GLY A 496 43.13 -5.89 -18.68
CA GLY A 496 42.65 -4.58 -18.21
C GLY A 496 41.27 -4.62 -17.55
N VAL A 497 40.61 -5.77 -17.45
CA VAL A 497 39.29 -5.93 -16.87
C VAL A 497 39.39 -6.57 -15.50
N VAL A 498 38.75 -5.95 -14.50
CA VAL A 498 38.68 -6.49 -13.13
C VAL A 498 37.76 -7.72 -13.13
N GLN A 499 38.30 -8.83 -12.65
CA GLN A 499 37.58 -10.09 -12.58
C GLN A 499 36.74 -10.18 -11.30
N ARG A 500 35.61 -10.85 -11.36
CA ARG A 500 34.84 -11.26 -10.19
C ARG A 500 35.50 -12.47 -9.53
N ASP A 501 35.11 -12.77 -8.31
CA ASP A 501 35.57 -13.95 -7.58
C ASP A 501 34.37 -14.75 -7.00
N PRO A 502 33.70 -15.55 -7.85
CA PRO A 502 32.55 -16.33 -7.41
C PRO A 502 32.87 -17.36 -6.32
N ALA A 503 34.14 -17.81 -6.22
CA ALA A 503 34.57 -18.73 -5.17
C ALA A 503 34.47 -18.09 -3.77
N HIS A 504 34.68 -16.78 -3.69
CA HIS A 504 34.52 -15.99 -2.46
C HIS A 504 33.25 -15.12 -2.48
N ASP A 505 32.25 -15.54 -3.26
CA ASP A 505 30.95 -14.88 -3.37
C ASP A 505 31.03 -13.41 -3.84
N ILE A 506 31.92 -13.11 -4.76
CA ILE A 506 32.00 -11.80 -5.38
C ILE A 506 31.51 -11.88 -6.81
N VAL A 507 30.32 -11.36 -7.04
CA VAL A 507 29.65 -11.28 -8.34
C VAL A 507 29.56 -9.83 -8.81
N LYS A 508 29.16 -9.63 -10.05
CA LYS A 508 28.93 -8.31 -10.60
C LYS A 508 27.44 -7.99 -10.64
N VAL A 509 27.10 -6.77 -10.30
CA VAL A 509 25.78 -6.16 -10.48
C VAL A 509 25.91 -4.99 -11.43
N ALA A 510 24.93 -4.82 -12.31
CA ALA A 510 24.78 -3.62 -13.10
C ALA A 510 23.35 -3.13 -13.07
N ILE A 511 23.22 -1.81 -13.07
CA ILE A 511 21.96 -1.07 -13.23
C ILE A 511 22.00 -0.41 -14.60
N VAL A 512 21.01 -0.71 -15.43
CA VAL A 512 20.92 -0.23 -16.80
C VAL A 512 19.78 0.78 -16.90
N ASP A 513 20.09 1.99 -17.32
CA ASP A 513 19.12 3.03 -17.58
C ASP A 513 18.15 2.59 -18.68
N ARG A 514 16.87 2.50 -18.31
CA ARG A 514 15.79 2.13 -19.23
C ARG A 514 14.99 3.31 -19.78
N TYR A 515 15.27 4.53 -19.32
CA TYR A 515 14.46 5.71 -19.61
C TYR A 515 15.01 6.56 -20.74
N THR A 516 16.33 6.76 -20.79
CA THR A 516 16.92 7.77 -21.68
C THR A 516 17.30 7.27 -23.05
N GLY A 517 17.31 5.96 -23.30
CA GLY A 517 17.75 5.37 -24.56
C GLY A 517 19.25 5.53 -24.85
N LYS A 518 20.07 5.83 -23.82
CA LYS A 518 21.50 6.15 -23.98
C LYS A 518 22.42 4.98 -23.60
N ALA A 519 21.87 3.82 -23.30
CA ALA A 519 22.59 2.62 -22.86
C ALA A 519 23.62 2.90 -21.74
N LYS A 520 23.24 3.71 -20.76
CA LYS A 520 24.07 4.01 -19.59
C LYS A 520 23.96 2.91 -18.55
N LEU A 521 25.07 2.55 -17.93
CA LEU A 521 25.15 1.53 -16.90
C LEU A 521 25.91 2.05 -15.68
N GLY A 522 25.37 1.79 -14.48
CA GLY A 522 26.11 1.77 -13.22
C GLY A 522 26.55 0.32 -12.95
N LYS A 523 27.78 0.12 -12.44
CA LYS A 523 28.35 -1.22 -12.22
C LYS A 523 29.06 -1.29 -10.88
N MET A 524 29.01 -2.46 -10.22
CA MET A 524 29.74 -2.69 -8.97
C MET A 524 29.91 -4.19 -8.70
N PHE A 525 30.68 -4.51 -7.66
CA PHE A 525 30.80 -5.85 -7.11
C PHE A 525 29.88 -6.03 -5.90
N PHE A 526 29.30 -7.21 -5.79
CA PHE A 526 28.36 -7.58 -4.76
C PHE A 526 28.70 -8.92 -4.13
N THR A 527 28.36 -9.11 -2.86
CA THR A 527 28.45 -10.37 -2.13
C THR A 527 27.08 -10.78 -1.61
N ASP A 528 26.91 -12.02 -1.19
CA ASP A 528 25.69 -12.60 -0.59
C ASP A 528 24.43 -12.61 -1.50
N MET A 529 24.58 -12.39 -2.80
CA MET A 529 23.46 -12.34 -3.77
C MET A 529 23.75 -12.93 -5.14
N GLY A 530 24.80 -13.69 -5.33
CA GLY A 530 25.18 -14.13 -6.66
C GLY A 530 24.81 -15.57 -7.00
N PRO A 531 24.52 -15.86 -8.31
CA PRO A 531 24.48 -17.22 -8.78
C PRO A 531 25.91 -17.81 -8.77
N LYS A 532 26.07 -19.04 -8.23
CA LYS A 532 27.32 -19.80 -8.29
C LYS A 532 27.55 -20.41 -9.67
N THR A 533 26.47 -20.81 -10.33
CA THR A 533 26.53 -21.46 -11.63
C THR A 533 27.26 -20.57 -12.64
N PRO A 534 28.31 -21.06 -13.30
CA PRO A 534 29.02 -20.31 -14.31
C PRO A 534 28.10 -19.83 -15.44
N ASN A 535 28.45 -18.72 -16.07
CA ASN A 535 27.75 -18.12 -17.20
C ASN A 535 26.23 -17.97 -16.98
N SER A 536 25.88 -17.52 -15.79
CA SER A 536 24.49 -17.31 -15.34
C SER A 536 24.23 -15.89 -14.91
N ALA A 537 22.96 -15.45 -15.05
CA ALA A 537 22.52 -14.13 -14.63
C ALA A 537 21.03 -14.11 -14.29
N VAL A 538 20.64 -13.16 -13.47
CA VAL A 538 19.25 -12.79 -13.19
C VAL A 538 19.08 -11.31 -13.50
N ALA A 539 18.05 -10.97 -14.28
CA ALA A 539 17.69 -9.57 -14.56
C ALA A 539 16.23 -9.30 -14.24
N THR A 540 15.95 -8.06 -13.81
CA THR A 540 14.61 -7.60 -13.49
C THR A 540 14.44 -6.13 -13.85
N SER A 541 13.25 -5.74 -14.33
CA SER A 541 12.80 -4.35 -14.44
C SER A 541 11.94 -3.91 -13.24
N VAL A 542 11.65 -4.81 -12.29
CA VAL A 542 10.91 -4.49 -11.04
C VAL A 542 11.80 -3.79 -10.01
N SER A 543 13.07 -3.77 -10.21
CA SER A 543 14.13 -3.15 -9.40
C SER A 543 13.71 -1.88 -8.65
N HIS A 544 13.34 -2.01 -7.39
CA HIS A 544 12.92 -0.90 -6.53
C HIS A 544 14.06 0.11 -6.29
N ASP A 545 13.76 1.41 -6.17
CA ASP A 545 12.43 2.04 -6.38
C ASP A 545 12.36 2.75 -7.73
N LEU A 546 13.48 2.89 -8.42
CA LEU A 546 13.58 3.57 -9.74
C LEU A 546 13.24 2.69 -10.92
N HIS A 547 13.16 1.38 -10.70
CA HIS A 547 12.81 0.41 -11.73
C HIS A 547 13.71 0.43 -12.96
N ASN A 548 14.93 0.92 -12.83
CA ASN A 548 15.97 0.66 -13.82
C ASN A 548 16.24 -0.85 -13.91
N ILE A 549 16.68 -1.35 -15.06
CA ILE A 549 16.96 -2.78 -15.18
C ILE A 549 18.16 -3.13 -14.32
N THR A 550 17.95 -3.96 -13.30
CA THR A 550 19.05 -4.53 -12.50
C THR A 550 19.40 -5.92 -13.01
N VAL A 551 20.68 -6.20 -13.14
CA VAL A 551 21.19 -7.52 -13.50
C VAL A 551 22.34 -7.94 -12.61
N ILE A 552 22.26 -9.17 -12.09
CA ILE A 552 23.28 -9.80 -11.25
C ILE A 552 23.79 -11.03 -12.01
N GLY A 553 25.11 -11.20 -12.15
CA GLY A 553 25.59 -12.31 -12.93
C GLY A 553 27.00 -12.80 -12.62
N SER A 554 27.22 -14.08 -12.88
CA SER A 554 28.51 -14.76 -12.82
C SER A 554 29.35 -14.54 -14.09
N SER A 555 28.80 -14.00 -15.18
CA SER A 555 29.54 -13.61 -16.39
C SER A 555 28.92 -12.36 -17.06
N ASP A 556 29.77 -11.54 -17.69
CA ASP A 556 29.32 -10.36 -18.44
C ASP A 556 28.48 -10.74 -19.67
N ALA A 557 28.79 -11.88 -20.28
CA ALA A 557 28.02 -12.41 -21.41
C ALA A 557 26.59 -12.81 -20.99
N ALA A 558 26.43 -13.49 -19.86
CA ALA A 558 25.12 -13.85 -19.34
C ALA A 558 24.31 -12.62 -18.92
N MET A 559 24.96 -11.60 -18.34
CA MET A 559 24.31 -10.33 -18.00
C MET A 559 23.77 -9.62 -19.26
N ALA A 560 24.57 -9.59 -20.34
CA ALA A 560 24.13 -9.03 -21.62
C ALA A 560 22.91 -9.78 -22.19
N VAL A 561 22.91 -11.12 -22.16
CA VAL A 561 21.76 -11.93 -22.60
C VAL A 561 20.51 -11.59 -21.78
N ALA A 562 20.62 -11.53 -20.46
CA ALA A 562 19.51 -11.27 -19.57
C ALA A 562 18.88 -9.88 -19.82
N VAL A 563 19.69 -8.82 -19.90
CA VAL A 563 19.20 -7.44 -20.14
C VAL A 563 18.60 -7.29 -21.53
N ASN A 564 19.22 -7.87 -22.55
CA ASN A 564 18.66 -7.82 -23.90
C ASN A 564 17.29 -8.53 -23.95
N ARG A 565 17.12 -9.62 -23.20
CA ARG A 565 15.83 -10.30 -23.11
C ARG A 565 14.77 -9.45 -22.42
N ILE A 566 15.10 -8.71 -21.34
CA ILE A 566 14.19 -7.72 -20.73
C ILE A 566 13.73 -6.70 -21.77
N SER A 567 14.66 -6.18 -22.59
CA SER A 567 14.31 -5.20 -23.66
C SER A 567 13.41 -5.84 -24.73
N GLU A 568 13.67 -7.08 -25.13
CA GLU A 568 12.87 -7.80 -26.15
C GLU A 568 11.44 -8.05 -25.68
N ILE A 569 11.22 -8.36 -24.40
CA ILE A 569 9.89 -8.62 -23.83
C ILE A 569 9.21 -7.36 -23.27
N ASN A 570 9.86 -6.22 -23.39
CA ASN A 570 9.39 -4.92 -22.88
C ASN A 570 9.11 -4.93 -21.37
N GLY A 571 10.09 -5.39 -20.59
CA GLY A 571 10.03 -5.47 -19.13
C GLY A 571 9.69 -6.85 -18.59
N GLY A 572 10.17 -7.15 -17.40
CA GLY A 572 9.93 -8.41 -16.73
C GLY A 572 11.09 -8.94 -15.89
N LEU A 573 11.04 -10.23 -15.68
CA LEU A 573 12.00 -11.02 -14.91
C LEU A 573 12.64 -12.06 -15.83
N VAL A 574 13.97 -12.22 -15.80
CA VAL A 574 14.70 -13.11 -16.71
C VAL A 574 15.78 -13.90 -15.96
N LEU A 575 15.82 -15.20 -16.17
CA LEU A 575 16.88 -16.10 -15.70
C LEU A 575 17.70 -16.62 -16.87
N VAL A 576 19.02 -16.55 -16.72
CA VAL A 576 19.99 -17.07 -17.68
C VAL A 576 20.86 -18.12 -16.99
N LYS A 577 20.99 -19.30 -17.60
CA LYS A 577 21.91 -20.39 -17.21
C LYS A 577 22.67 -20.86 -18.44
N ASP A 578 23.98 -21.07 -18.29
CA ASP A 578 24.86 -21.47 -19.40
C ASP A 578 24.75 -20.54 -20.63
N GLY A 579 24.56 -19.23 -20.40
CA GLY A 579 24.42 -18.24 -21.46
C GLY A 579 23.10 -18.27 -22.23
N LYS A 580 22.10 -19.02 -21.76
CA LYS A 580 20.78 -19.13 -22.40
C LYS A 580 19.68 -18.74 -21.42
N VAL A 581 18.65 -18.09 -21.92
CA VAL A 581 17.43 -17.81 -21.13
C VAL A 581 16.75 -19.13 -20.80
N THR A 582 16.55 -19.42 -19.51
CA THR A 582 15.90 -20.64 -19.00
C THR A 582 14.50 -20.41 -18.48
N ALA A 583 14.22 -19.19 -18.03
CA ALA A 583 12.87 -18.75 -17.68
C ALA A 583 12.77 -17.24 -17.84
N ASP A 584 11.58 -16.77 -18.19
CA ASP A 584 11.23 -15.36 -18.13
C ASP A 584 9.75 -15.16 -17.74
N MET A 585 9.44 -13.98 -17.27
CA MET A 585 8.08 -13.51 -17.04
C MET A 585 7.97 -12.09 -17.61
N ARG A 586 7.11 -11.92 -18.61
CA ARG A 586 6.86 -10.62 -19.21
C ARG A 586 5.96 -9.79 -18.30
N LEU A 587 6.34 -8.52 -18.10
CA LEU A 587 5.61 -7.52 -17.33
C LEU A 587 5.42 -6.28 -18.24
N GLU A 588 4.42 -6.35 -19.11
CA GLU A 588 4.21 -5.38 -20.19
C GLU A 588 3.69 -4.01 -19.73
N ILE A 589 3.21 -3.91 -18.50
CA ILE A 589 2.69 -2.65 -17.95
C ILE A 589 3.73 -2.07 -17.01
N GLY A 590 4.30 -0.94 -17.39
CA GLY A 590 5.36 -0.28 -16.67
C GLY A 590 6.67 -1.06 -16.58
N GLY A 591 6.78 -2.23 -17.18
CA GLY A 591 7.84 -3.20 -16.88
C GLY A 591 7.72 -3.80 -15.48
N LEU A 592 6.57 -3.63 -14.82
CA LEU A 592 6.29 -3.99 -13.42
C LEU A 592 5.16 -5.01 -13.30
N MET A 593 4.15 -4.95 -14.17
CA MET A 593 2.90 -5.69 -14.04
C MET A 593 2.52 -6.37 -15.36
N THR A 594 1.71 -7.44 -15.23
CA THR A 594 1.13 -8.14 -16.37
C THR A 594 -0.40 -8.12 -16.33
N SER A 595 -1.04 -8.01 -17.49
CA SER A 595 -2.50 -8.14 -17.66
C SER A 595 -2.95 -9.59 -17.89
N ARG A 596 -2.15 -10.58 -17.48
CA ARG A 596 -2.49 -12.00 -17.58
C ARG A 596 -3.33 -12.45 -16.39
N PRO A 597 -4.13 -13.53 -16.55
CA PRO A 597 -4.87 -14.13 -15.45
C PRO A 597 -3.99 -14.46 -14.24
N VAL A 598 -4.56 -14.32 -13.03
CA VAL A 598 -3.88 -14.58 -11.75
C VAL A 598 -3.16 -15.93 -11.74
N THR A 599 -3.83 -16.99 -12.25
CA THR A 599 -3.26 -18.35 -12.32
C THR A 599 -2.04 -18.45 -13.22
N ASP A 600 -2.05 -17.73 -14.34
CA ASP A 600 -0.96 -17.75 -15.32
C ASP A 600 0.26 -16.97 -14.81
N ALA A 601 0.00 -15.83 -14.17
CA ALA A 601 1.04 -15.03 -13.52
C ALA A 601 1.69 -15.81 -12.37
N ALA A 602 0.90 -16.45 -11.51
CA ALA A 602 1.38 -17.28 -10.42
C ALA A 602 2.21 -18.47 -10.93
N ALA A 603 1.75 -19.17 -11.96
CA ALA A 603 2.50 -20.27 -12.57
C ALA A 603 3.84 -19.81 -13.18
N SER A 604 3.86 -18.61 -13.79
CA SER A 604 5.10 -18.02 -14.30
C SER A 604 6.08 -17.70 -13.17
N MET A 605 5.59 -17.18 -12.05
CA MET A 605 6.39 -16.88 -10.87
C MET A 605 6.95 -18.15 -10.21
N GLU A 606 6.11 -19.18 -10.05
CA GLU A 606 6.55 -20.50 -9.55
C GLU A 606 7.63 -21.12 -10.45
N ASN A 607 7.49 -21.00 -11.77
CA ASN A 607 8.53 -21.47 -12.71
C ASN A 607 9.85 -20.71 -12.53
N LEU A 608 9.79 -19.38 -12.31
CA LEU A 608 10.98 -18.57 -12.01
C LEU A 608 11.66 -19.03 -10.71
N TYR A 609 10.89 -19.32 -9.66
CA TYR A 609 11.45 -19.84 -8.41
C TYR A 609 12.15 -21.19 -8.61
N ASN A 610 11.49 -22.13 -9.28
CA ASN A 610 12.05 -23.45 -9.53
C ASN A 610 13.32 -23.40 -10.40
N LYS A 611 13.31 -22.55 -11.45
CA LYS A 611 14.50 -22.36 -12.31
C LYS A 611 15.59 -21.55 -11.64
N GLY A 612 15.24 -20.63 -10.76
CA GLY A 612 16.17 -19.87 -9.96
C GLY A 612 16.96 -20.74 -8.99
N ASP A 613 16.31 -21.72 -8.36
CA ASP A 613 16.98 -22.68 -7.46
C ASP A 613 18.06 -23.50 -8.19
N GLU A 614 17.92 -23.74 -9.49
CA GLU A 614 18.93 -24.42 -10.32
C GLU A 614 20.23 -23.61 -10.51
N LEU A 615 20.25 -22.31 -10.14
CA LEU A 615 21.44 -21.46 -10.31
C LEU A 615 22.44 -21.60 -9.17
N GLU A 616 22.14 -22.36 -8.14
CA GLU A 616 22.96 -22.51 -6.93
C GLU A 616 23.42 -21.16 -6.35
N TRP A 617 22.94 -20.81 -5.16
CA TRP A 617 23.25 -19.51 -4.53
C TRP A 617 24.25 -19.66 -3.40
N ILE A 618 25.15 -18.68 -3.25
CA ILE A 618 26.06 -18.60 -2.11
C ILE A 618 25.28 -17.94 -0.95
N GLY A 619 25.49 -18.42 0.27
CA GLY A 619 25.01 -17.79 1.50
C GLY A 619 23.55 -18.05 1.88
N SER A 620 22.68 -18.42 0.94
CA SER A 620 21.28 -18.76 1.22
C SER A 620 20.89 -20.06 0.55
N PRO A 621 20.27 -21.02 1.26
CA PRO A 621 19.64 -22.16 0.62
C PRO A 621 18.42 -21.70 -0.19
N GLY A 622 18.34 -22.07 -1.44
CA GLY A 622 17.28 -21.72 -2.37
C GLY A 622 17.48 -20.36 -3.07
N PHE A 623 16.66 -20.13 -4.08
CA PHE A 623 16.67 -18.87 -4.83
C PHE A 623 16.26 -17.70 -3.95
N PRO A 624 17.09 -16.65 -3.80
CA PRO A 624 16.72 -15.51 -3.01
C PRO A 624 15.54 -14.79 -3.68
N ARG A 625 14.33 -15.00 -3.23
CA ARG A 625 13.11 -14.34 -3.75
C ARG A 625 13.26 -12.83 -3.88
N ARG A 626 14.08 -12.23 -3.00
CA ARG A 626 14.44 -10.81 -3.00
C ARG A 626 15.22 -10.36 -4.23
N VAL A 627 15.95 -11.26 -4.91
CA VAL A 627 16.70 -10.91 -6.13
C VAL A 627 15.79 -10.52 -7.27
N LEU A 628 14.60 -11.10 -7.34
CA LEU A 628 13.62 -10.75 -8.38
C LEU A 628 13.11 -9.33 -8.25
N PHE A 629 12.93 -8.85 -7.03
CA PHE A 629 12.58 -7.45 -6.76
C PHE A 629 13.82 -6.54 -6.73
N ALA A 630 15.00 -7.13 -6.62
CA ALA A 630 16.33 -6.50 -6.71
C ALA A 630 16.43 -5.12 -6.07
N MET A 631 16.10 -5.04 -4.81
CA MET A 631 16.22 -3.82 -3.98
C MET A 631 17.67 -3.33 -3.85
N ILE A 632 18.39 -3.16 -4.96
CA ILE A 632 19.80 -2.75 -4.99
C ILE A 632 19.93 -1.24 -5.06
N THR A 633 18.92 -0.59 -5.61
CA THR A 633 18.87 0.87 -5.76
C THR A 633 17.94 1.54 -4.77
N CYS A 634 17.27 0.75 -3.95
CA CYS A 634 16.25 1.27 -3.11
C CYS A 634 16.79 1.96 -1.87
N SER A 635 15.99 2.86 -1.47
CA SER A 635 15.90 3.53 -0.20
C SER A 635 17.17 4.18 0.32
N PRO A 636 17.26 5.46 0.13
CA PRO A 636 18.24 6.31 0.80
C PRO A 636 18.06 6.34 2.32
N PHE A 637 17.07 5.66 2.87
CA PHE A 637 16.80 5.63 4.30
C PHE A 637 17.91 4.94 5.09
N THR A 638 18.66 4.05 4.45
CA THR A 638 19.82 3.43 5.06
C THR A 638 21.00 4.40 5.05
N TRP A 639 21.56 4.64 6.18
CA TRP A 639 22.54 5.66 6.55
C TRP A 639 23.81 5.74 5.68
N ARG A 640 24.12 4.75 4.82
CA ARG A 640 25.33 4.66 4.03
C ARG A 640 25.18 3.84 2.75
N LEU A 641 24.03 3.88 2.09
CA LEU A 641 23.90 3.13 0.86
C LEU A 641 24.80 3.74 -0.22
N VAL A 642 25.62 2.90 -0.82
CA VAL A 642 26.44 3.24 -1.97
C VAL A 642 25.82 2.51 -3.15
N VAL A 643 25.31 3.24 -4.13
CA VAL A 643 24.64 2.66 -5.29
C VAL A 643 25.44 2.91 -6.56
N PRO A 644 25.42 1.97 -7.52
CA PRO A 644 25.92 2.24 -8.86
C PRO A 644 25.02 3.25 -9.53
N TYR A 645 25.59 4.34 -9.98
CA TYR A 645 24.85 5.41 -10.63
C TYR A 645 24.96 5.29 -12.16
N PRO A 646 23.87 5.11 -12.92
CA PRO A 646 23.92 4.97 -14.37
C PRO A 646 24.53 6.16 -15.11
N GLY A 647 24.53 7.34 -14.50
CA GLY A 647 25.19 8.54 -15.01
C GLY A 647 26.68 8.62 -14.68
N ASN A 648 27.16 7.81 -13.75
CA ASN A 648 28.56 7.77 -13.28
C ASN A 648 29.12 6.34 -13.34
N PRO A 649 29.55 5.86 -14.50
CA PRO A 649 29.97 4.47 -14.70
C PRO A 649 31.24 4.10 -13.93
N SER A 650 32.00 5.05 -13.44
CA SER A 650 33.28 4.84 -12.74
C SER A 650 33.19 5.00 -11.21
N GLY A 651 32.01 5.29 -10.65
CA GLY A 651 31.89 5.62 -9.24
C GLY A 651 30.63 5.08 -8.57
N LEU A 652 30.70 5.05 -7.25
CA LEU A 652 29.60 4.83 -6.34
C LEU A 652 29.21 6.19 -5.76
N VAL A 653 27.92 6.43 -5.54
CA VAL A 653 27.44 7.67 -4.91
C VAL A 653 27.03 7.38 -3.48
N LEU A 654 27.55 8.13 -2.54
CA LEU A 654 27.11 8.11 -1.15
C LEU A 654 25.84 8.97 -1.03
N LEU A 655 24.70 8.36 -0.80
CA LEU A 655 23.40 9.05 -0.85
C LEU A 655 23.27 10.19 0.17
N GLN A 656 23.89 10.07 1.35
CA GLN A 656 23.82 11.12 2.37
C GLN A 656 24.50 12.44 1.96
N THR A 657 25.52 12.38 1.12
CA THR A 657 26.36 13.55 0.81
C THR A 657 26.50 13.84 -0.69
N GLY A 658 26.14 12.88 -1.55
CA GLY A 658 26.43 12.94 -2.99
C GLY A 658 27.91 12.73 -3.34
N GLU A 659 28.74 12.36 -2.36
CA GLU A 659 30.16 12.08 -2.60
C GLU A 659 30.32 10.86 -3.51
N THR A 660 31.11 11.01 -4.56
CA THR A 660 31.42 9.91 -5.48
C THR A 660 32.72 9.23 -5.10
N LYS A 661 32.70 7.89 -5.02
CA LYS A 661 33.89 7.06 -4.75
C LYS A 661 34.17 6.12 -5.90
N PRO A 662 35.44 5.81 -6.22
CA PRO A 662 35.76 4.84 -7.24
C PRO A 662 35.31 3.44 -6.83
N ILE A 663 34.93 2.62 -7.81
CA ILE A 663 34.57 1.20 -7.59
C ILE A 663 35.83 0.38 -7.34
N VAL A 664 36.92 0.76 -8.00
CA VAL A 664 38.22 0.06 -7.93
C VAL A 664 39.37 1.08 -7.88
N TRP A 665 40.46 0.74 -7.16
CA TRP A 665 41.65 1.58 -7.02
C TRP A 665 42.97 0.82 -6.83
#